data_071184e44c9660054346da906179abd1
#
_entry.id   071184e44c9660054346da906179abd1
#
_cell.length_a   1.000
_cell.length_b   1.000
_cell.length_c   1.000
_cell.angle_alpha   90.00
_cell.angle_beta   90.00
_cell.angle_gamma   90.00
#
_symmetry.space_group_name_H-M   'P 1'
#
loop_
_entity.id
_entity.type
_entity.pdbx_description
1 polymer ?
#
loop_
_entity_poly.entity_id
_entity_poly.type
_entity_poly.pdbx_seq_one_letter_code
_entity_poly.pdbx_strand_id
1 'polypeptide(L)'
;MLKQTKRTPVSLHAVRLVFPPMATLIVLLLTEWIARGTLNADIFAQYIFPHAEAYLLAWALLFLIWLSIDWLTRFAPLAMLLTAVLGCAPAAVNFYTLQLRGEPFLPWDLMQVSEAAGVASAAGIHIQTSMIVSLVLAALLTVGAFFLYRGRQKLPWAKRLGGFAASAAVTCGMLFGVFLQPTVTQAIGIQPDAWMQDRYYRYYGVITSFLTNLTNLEITKPETYSEESVNAILDDVEAGEKYTTQPLYTESYGATTPAAEVEKQPTIIYVMNESYWDVSELEEHGFVFDTDVSANLHALQQTSASGRAYSPSFGGGTCDVEFEALTGYSVSYLPNGSKPYQQHVTKPMFALPNYLKTQGYQTAAIHCFWAKYWSRDTAYPNLGFDDFISLEDMHHVQKVRKHYWTSGLVTDDTMADQIIQQYETMKADSDAPIFLHAVTMQNHTNYNRDNYPDDERVKVIAHPVGIKPSTIGALEDFATGIRDADAMLGKLTAYFAQVDEPVILVFWGDHYNPIDSNYDIFTASGYASGESSDPRLHQTTLLMWSNYTDQPVDFGTIAAYDISPVMMNLYGLKQPIYFQYLNRQLQAAYRANTRGIVMNRDGSTTRTPTSLQEQWSEKHWLLQYDLMFGKGYALSRMGMEGLGGAQNSK
;
A
#
# COMPACT_ATOMS: atom_id res chain seq x y z
N MET A 1 22.51 -1.45 73.90
CA MET A 1 22.35 -2.65 73.09
C MET A 1 21.17 -2.45 72.17
N LEU A 2 21.43 -1.98 70.97
CA LEU A 2 20.39 -1.86 69.89
C LEU A 2 20.25 -3.23 69.22
N LYS A 3 19.09 -3.85 69.36
CA LYS A 3 18.72 -5.06 68.59
C LYS A 3 18.68 -4.70 67.11
N GLN A 4 19.69 -5.15 66.39
CA GLN A 4 19.63 -5.20 64.93
C GLN A 4 18.50 -6.21 64.55
N THR A 5 17.38 -5.69 64.08
CA THR A 5 16.36 -6.50 63.38
C THR A 5 17.01 -7.03 62.09
N LYS A 6 17.41 -8.31 62.07
CA LYS A 6 17.77 -9.01 60.86
C LYS A 6 16.56 -8.98 59.91
N ARG A 7 16.62 -8.13 58.88
CA ARG A 7 15.70 -8.24 57.73
C ARG A 7 15.84 -9.64 57.20
N THR A 8 14.79 -10.42 57.23
CA THR A 8 14.73 -11.75 56.60
C THR A 8 15.05 -11.55 55.14
N PRO A 9 16.05 -12.21 54.56
CA PRO A 9 16.36 -12.08 53.14
C PRO A 9 15.14 -12.59 52.37
N VAL A 10 14.69 -11.84 51.38
CA VAL A 10 13.68 -12.29 50.40
C VAL A 10 14.13 -13.66 49.91
N SER A 11 13.28 -14.70 50.08
CA SER A 11 13.74 -16.05 49.78
C SER A 11 14.03 -16.12 48.28
N LEU A 12 15.11 -16.75 47.87
CA LEU A 12 15.50 -16.95 46.48
C LEU A 12 14.34 -17.57 45.66
N HIS A 13 13.48 -18.32 46.37
CA HIS A 13 12.28 -18.90 45.78
C HIS A 13 11.26 -17.82 45.36
N ALA A 14 11.01 -16.81 46.19
CA ALA A 14 10.13 -15.69 45.84
C ALA A 14 10.65 -14.89 44.64
N VAL A 15 11.96 -14.64 44.59
CA VAL A 15 12.59 -13.96 43.44
C VAL A 15 12.42 -14.77 42.14
N ARG A 16 12.60 -16.11 42.19
CA ARG A 16 12.39 -16.99 41.05
C ARG A 16 10.94 -17.04 40.54
N LEU A 17 9.96 -16.79 41.39
CA LEU A 17 8.55 -16.71 41.00
C LEU A 17 8.18 -15.37 40.35
N VAL A 18 8.76 -14.27 40.83
CA VAL A 18 8.46 -12.92 40.34
C VAL A 18 9.25 -12.55 39.09
N PHE A 19 10.44 -13.13 38.91
CA PHE A 19 11.32 -12.80 37.78
C PHE A 19 10.67 -13.03 36.41
N PRO A 20 10.05 -14.16 36.08
CA PRO A 20 9.51 -14.38 34.73
C PRO A 20 8.43 -13.38 34.31
N PRO A 21 7.38 -13.13 35.10
CA PRO A 21 6.35 -12.17 34.70
C PRO A 21 6.90 -10.75 34.58
N MET A 22 7.85 -10.34 35.44
CA MET A 22 8.48 -9.03 35.35
C MET A 22 9.43 -8.93 34.16
N ALA A 23 10.23 -9.96 33.89
CA ALA A 23 11.15 -9.98 32.76
C ALA A 23 10.41 -9.99 31.41
N THR A 24 9.32 -10.74 31.30
CA THR A 24 8.49 -10.73 30.08
C THR A 24 7.72 -9.43 29.89
N LEU A 25 7.33 -8.73 30.97
CA LEU A 25 6.79 -7.38 30.89
C LEU A 25 7.85 -6.38 30.37
N ILE A 26 9.10 -6.51 30.86
CA ILE A 26 10.20 -5.69 30.32
C ILE A 26 10.40 -5.99 28.83
N VAL A 27 10.37 -7.27 28.41
CA VAL A 27 10.48 -7.62 26.98
C VAL A 27 9.37 -6.95 26.17
N LEU A 28 8.12 -6.95 26.65
CA LEU A 28 7.03 -6.22 25.96
C LEU A 28 7.33 -4.74 25.81
N LEU A 29 7.81 -4.08 26.87
CA LEU A 29 8.17 -2.66 26.81
C LEU A 29 9.34 -2.40 25.85
N LEU A 30 10.33 -3.30 25.77
CA LEU A 30 11.41 -3.22 24.80
C LEU A 30 10.90 -3.41 23.37
N THR A 31 9.94 -4.32 23.15
CA THR A 31 9.25 -4.52 21.87
C THR A 31 8.60 -3.21 21.40
N GLU A 32 7.81 -2.57 22.27
CA GLU A 32 7.15 -1.30 21.94
C GLU A 32 8.14 -0.15 21.74
N TRP A 33 9.22 -0.10 22.52
CA TRP A 33 10.27 0.90 22.34
C TRP A 33 10.99 0.77 20.99
N ILE A 34 11.34 -0.45 20.60
CA ILE A 34 11.93 -0.71 19.28
C ILE A 34 10.96 -0.30 18.18
N ALA A 35 9.72 -0.78 18.24
CA ALA A 35 8.72 -0.56 17.19
C ALA A 35 8.39 0.91 16.94
N ARG A 36 8.47 1.75 17.99
CA ARG A 36 8.13 3.18 17.94
C ARG A 36 9.37 4.09 17.85
N GLY A 37 10.57 3.55 18.04
CA GLY A 37 11.80 4.34 18.18
C GLY A 37 11.91 5.12 19.49
N THR A 38 10.79 5.48 20.11
CA THR A 38 10.70 6.20 21.40
C THR A 38 9.67 5.54 22.32
N LEU A 39 9.85 5.72 23.64
CA LEU A 39 8.86 5.30 24.64
C LEU A 39 8.87 6.34 25.77
N ASN A 40 7.89 7.23 25.78
CA ASN A 40 7.75 8.35 26.72
C ASN A 40 6.38 8.37 27.39
N ALA A 41 6.15 9.33 28.30
CA ALA A 41 4.90 9.44 29.03
C ALA A 41 3.67 9.65 28.13
N ASP A 42 3.84 10.36 27.03
CA ASP A 42 2.74 10.64 26.08
C ASP A 42 2.28 9.36 25.40
N ILE A 43 3.22 8.48 25.00
CA ILE A 43 2.90 7.18 24.41
C ILE A 43 2.12 6.30 25.39
N PHE A 44 2.51 6.31 26.67
CA PHE A 44 1.74 5.58 27.68
C PHE A 44 0.33 6.14 27.84
N ALA A 45 0.18 7.46 27.89
CA ALA A 45 -1.09 8.12 28.12
C ALA A 45 -2.04 8.01 26.92
N GLN A 46 -1.52 8.12 25.68
CA GLN A 46 -2.33 8.17 24.47
C GLN A 46 -2.64 6.77 23.89
N TYR A 47 -1.73 5.80 24.04
CA TYR A 47 -1.83 4.51 23.37
C TYR A 47 -1.88 3.32 24.33
N ILE A 48 -0.93 3.21 25.29
CA ILE A 48 -0.79 2.00 26.09
C ILE A 48 -1.88 1.88 27.17
N PHE A 49 -2.12 2.93 27.94
CA PHE A 49 -3.13 2.88 29.01
C PHE A 49 -4.57 2.83 28.49
N PRO A 50 -4.96 3.57 27.44
CA PRO A 50 -6.31 3.47 26.87
C PRO A 50 -6.63 2.10 26.26
N HIS A 51 -5.61 1.34 25.86
CA HIS A 51 -5.74 0.00 25.23
C HIS A 51 -5.01 -1.08 26.03
N ALA A 52 -5.00 -0.96 27.36
CA ALA A 52 -4.26 -1.85 28.25
C ALA A 52 -4.59 -3.34 28.07
N GLU A 53 -5.81 -3.67 27.67
CA GLU A 53 -6.26 -5.02 27.36
C GLU A 53 -5.39 -5.70 26.30
N ALA A 54 -5.04 -5.01 25.22
CA ALA A 54 -4.19 -5.54 24.15
C ALA A 54 -2.77 -5.82 24.63
N TYR A 55 -2.20 -4.93 25.42
CA TYR A 55 -0.84 -5.08 25.98
C TYR A 55 -0.78 -6.15 27.08
N LEU A 56 -1.84 -6.28 27.87
CA LEU A 56 -1.95 -7.36 28.85
C LEU A 56 -2.05 -8.75 28.18
N LEU A 57 -2.78 -8.86 27.09
CA LEU A 57 -2.82 -10.08 26.28
C LEU A 57 -1.45 -10.42 25.67
N ALA A 58 -0.76 -9.45 25.07
CA ALA A 58 0.57 -9.65 24.53
C ALA A 58 1.57 -10.06 25.63
N TRP A 59 1.53 -9.41 26.78
CA TRP A 59 2.35 -9.80 27.93
C TRP A 59 2.06 -11.21 28.41
N ALA A 60 0.78 -11.56 28.59
CA ALA A 60 0.38 -12.91 29.02
C ALA A 60 0.86 -13.98 28.03
N LEU A 61 0.79 -13.69 26.73
CA LEU A 61 1.29 -14.60 25.70
C LEU A 61 2.83 -14.78 25.80
N LEU A 62 3.60 -13.70 25.93
CA LEU A 62 5.04 -13.77 26.10
C LEU A 62 5.41 -14.56 27.36
N PHE A 63 4.68 -14.36 28.47
CA PHE A 63 4.89 -15.09 29.70
C PHE A 63 4.58 -16.59 29.54
N LEU A 64 3.49 -16.95 28.88
CA LEU A 64 3.12 -18.34 28.60
C LEU A 64 4.12 -19.03 27.67
N ILE A 65 4.65 -18.35 26.68
CA ILE A 65 5.72 -18.83 25.80
C ILE A 65 6.97 -19.10 26.64
N TRP A 66 7.39 -18.13 27.45
CA TRP A 66 8.52 -18.32 28.37
C TRP A 66 8.32 -19.53 29.27
N LEU A 67 7.15 -19.67 29.86
CA LEU A 67 6.78 -20.75 30.76
C LEU A 67 6.85 -22.12 30.05
N SER A 68 6.34 -22.21 28.84
CA SER A 68 6.34 -23.42 28.02
C SER A 68 7.77 -23.87 27.69
N ILE A 69 8.63 -22.94 27.27
CA ILE A 69 10.03 -23.23 26.98
C ILE A 69 10.80 -23.65 28.25
N ASP A 70 10.55 -22.95 29.38
CA ASP A 70 11.19 -23.31 30.66
C ASP A 70 10.78 -24.70 31.18
N TRP A 71 9.48 -25.03 31.06
CA TRP A 71 9.01 -26.39 31.41
C TRP A 71 9.65 -27.45 30.54
N LEU A 72 9.76 -27.24 29.23
CA LEU A 72 10.32 -28.17 28.27
C LEU A 72 11.82 -28.33 28.47
N THR A 73 12.55 -27.23 28.54
CA THR A 73 14.05 -27.27 28.53
C THR A 73 14.65 -27.31 29.93
N ARG A 74 13.94 -26.77 30.94
CA ARG A 74 14.46 -26.50 32.29
C ARG A 74 15.69 -25.59 32.27
N PHE A 75 15.84 -24.79 31.23
CA PHE A 75 16.94 -23.85 31.04
C PHE A 75 16.40 -22.45 30.83
N ALA A 76 16.16 -21.76 31.92
CA ALA A 76 15.55 -20.43 31.97
C ALA A 76 16.25 -19.36 31.06
N PRO A 77 17.59 -19.38 30.88
CA PRO A 77 18.25 -18.47 29.95
C PRO A 77 17.78 -18.64 28.51
N LEU A 78 17.59 -19.90 28.04
CA LEU A 78 17.07 -20.17 26.70
C LEU A 78 15.64 -19.70 26.56
N ALA A 79 14.81 -19.92 27.58
CA ALA A 79 13.44 -19.43 27.58
C ALA A 79 13.41 -17.89 27.50
N MET A 80 14.30 -17.21 28.23
CA MET A 80 14.39 -15.75 28.20
C MET A 80 14.86 -15.22 26.85
N LEU A 81 15.93 -15.82 26.31
CA LEU A 81 16.48 -15.45 25.02
C LEU A 81 15.43 -15.59 23.90
N LEU A 82 14.79 -16.77 23.82
CA LEU A 82 13.79 -17.01 22.76
C LEU A 82 12.57 -16.09 22.89
N THR A 83 12.11 -15.83 24.12
CA THR A 83 11.00 -14.90 24.34
C THR A 83 11.39 -13.47 23.94
N ALA A 84 12.62 -13.03 24.27
CA ALA A 84 13.12 -11.72 23.86
C ALA A 84 13.24 -11.61 22.33
N VAL A 85 13.73 -12.65 21.66
CA VAL A 85 13.82 -12.67 20.20
C VAL A 85 12.43 -12.61 19.56
N LEU A 86 11.47 -13.39 20.06
CA LEU A 86 10.09 -13.40 19.53
C LEU A 86 9.36 -12.06 19.71
N GLY A 87 9.69 -11.30 20.75
CA GLY A 87 9.15 -9.94 20.92
C GLY A 87 9.90 -8.89 20.11
N CYS A 88 11.22 -8.83 20.26
CA CYS A 88 12.01 -7.70 19.75
C CYS A 88 12.32 -7.80 18.23
N ALA A 89 12.48 -9.00 17.67
CA ALA A 89 12.81 -9.10 16.24
C ALA A 89 11.68 -8.65 15.33
N PRO A 90 10.40 -9.04 15.51
CA PRO A 90 9.29 -8.49 14.74
C PRO A 90 9.14 -6.97 14.91
N ALA A 91 9.42 -6.44 16.09
CA ALA A 91 9.37 -5.00 16.36
C ALA A 91 10.44 -4.22 15.59
N ALA A 92 11.64 -4.78 15.43
CA ALA A 92 12.69 -4.17 14.62
C ALA A 92 12.32 -4.18 13.13
N VAL A 93 11.76 -5.28 12.63
CA VAL A 93 11.23 -5.34 11.25
C VAL A 93 10.13 -4.29 11.09
N ASN A 94 9.16 -4.24 12.00
CA ASN A 94 8.06 -3.27 11.98
C ASN A 94 8.55 -1.82 11.93
N PHE A 95 9.60 -1.48 12.69
CA PHE A 95 10.17 -0.14 12.65
C PHE A 95 10.66 0.23 11.24
N TYR A 96 11.41 -0.66 10.59
CA TYR A 96 11.94 -0.37 9.26
C TYR A 96 10.87 -0.44 8.17
N THR A 97 9.90 -1.34 8.25
CA THR A 97 8.80 -1.39 7.27
C THR A 97 7.97 -0.11 7.31
N LEU A 98 7.67 0.43 8.50
CA LEU A 98 7.03 1.74 8.65
C LEU A 98 7.86 2.89 8.06
N GLN A 99 9.19 2.86 8.22
CA GLN A 99 10.08 3.90 7.69
C GLN A 99 10.22 3.84 6.17
N LEU A 100 10.20 2.66 5.57
CA LEU A 100 10.52 2.45 4.16
C LEU A 100 9.29 2.43 3.27
N ARG A 101 8.14 2.00 3.78
CA ARG A 101 6.92 1.84 2.98
C ARG A 101 5.64 2.38 3.64
N GLY A 102 5.76 3.07 4.81
CA GLY A 102 4.61 3.63 5.52
C GLY A 102 3.66 2.62 6.16
N GLU A 103 3.92 1.32 6.03
CA GLU A 103 3.08 0.25 6.56
C GLU A 103 3.81 -0.60 7.61
N PRO A 104 3.09 -1.11 8.64
CA PRO A 104 3.68 -1.97 9.65
C PRO A 104 4.07 -3.35 9.09
N PHE A 105 4.80 -4.12 9.90
CA PHE A 105 5.13 -5.50 9.62
C PHE A 105 3.88 -6.39 9.75
N LEU A 106 3.42 -6.94 8.64
CA LEU A 106 2.18 -7.71 8.51
C LEU A 106 2.47 -9.22 8.35
N PRO A 107 1.53 -10.12 8.72
CA PRO A 107 1.77 -11.57 8.66
C PRO A 107 2.21 -12.10 7.29
N TRP A 108 1.72 -11.53 6.20
CA TRP A 108 2.11 -11.93 4.84
C TRP A 108 3.52 -11.47 4.44
N ASP A 109 4.12 -10.50 5.13
CA ASP A 109 5.53 -10.14 4.91
C ASP A 109 6.50 -11.29 5.22
N LEU A 110 6.06 -12.27 6.00
CA LEU A 110 6.83 -13.50 6.23
C LEU A 110 7.06 -14.30 4.94
N MET A 111 6.22 -14.13 3.92
CA MET A 111 6.36 -14.78 2.61
C MET A 111 7.42 -14.08 1.73
N GLN A 112 7.89 -12.89 2.14
CA GLN A 112 8.72 -11.98 1.33
C GLN A 112 10.09 -11.67 1.97
N VAL A 113 10.57 -12.53 2.85
CA VAL A 113 11.85 -12.31 3.55
C VAL A 113 13.04 -12.11 2.59
N SER A 114 12.98 -12.70 1.39
CA SER A 114 14.03 -12.54 0.37
C SER A 114 14.02 -11.14 -0.27
N GLU A 115 12.85 -10.53 -0.43
CA GLU A 115 12.71 -9.15 -0.95
C GLU A 115 13.18 -8.13 0.09
N ALA A 116 12.79 -8.34 1.36
CA ALA A 116 13.19 -7.48 2.47
C ALA A 116 14.72 -7.37 2.61
N ALA A 117 15.47 -8.45 2.35
CA ALA A 117 16.93 -8.45 2.38
C ALA A 117 17.53 -7.59 1.24
N GLY A 118 16.91 -7.57 0.06
CA GLY A 118 17.28 -6.70 -1.07
C GLY A 118 17.08 -5.23 -0.74
N VAL A 119 15.89 -4.87 -0.28
CA VAL A 119 15.54 -3.49 0.13
C VAL A 119 16.44 -3.00 1.26
N ALA A 120 16.70 -3.85 2.26
CA ALA A 120 17.58 -3.51 3.38
C ALA A 120 19.02 -3.18 2.95
N SER A 121 19.50 -3.76 1.85
CA SER A 121 20.85 -3.46 1.33
C SER A 121 20.95 -2.13 0.60
N ALA A 122 19.85 -1.63 0.03
CA ALA A 122 19.80 -0.35 -0.69
C ALA A 122 19.35 0.82 0.18
N ALA A 123 18.43 0.58 1.10
CA ALA A 123 18.10 1.53 2.13
C ALA A 123 19.27 1.56 3.14
N GLY A 124 19.90 2.71 3.32
CA GLY A 124 20.95 2.88 4.34
C GLY A 124 20.37 2.64 5.75
N ILE A 125 20.27 1.39 6.16
CA ILE A 125 19.70 1.02 7.46
C ILE A 125 20.64 1.49 8.57
N HIS A 126 20.19 2.46 9.36
CA HIS A 126 20.87 2.93 10.56
C HIS A 126 20.28 2.25 11.80
N ILE A 127 21.14 1.54 12.55
CA ILE A 127 20.70 0.88 13.79
C ILE A 127 20.30 1.94 14.82
N GLN A 128 19.04 1.90 15.25
CA GLN A 128 18.49 2.84 16.22
C GLN A 128 19.02 2.58 17.63
N THR A 129 19.16 3.65 18.42
CA THR A 129 19.59 3.56 19.82
C THR A 129 18.67 2.65 20.64
N SER A 130 17.35 2.70 20.39
CA SER A 130 16.37 1.82 21.02
C SER A 130 16.66 0.33 20.81
N MET A 131 17.13 -0.05 19.62
CA MET A 131 17.48 -1.44 19.29
C MET A 131 18.75 -1.89 20.05
N ILE A 132 19.79 -1.04 20.07
CA ILE A 132 21.04 -1.34 20.78
C ILE A 132 20.78 -1.52 22.28
N VAL A 133 20.08 -0.57 22.89
CA VAL A 133 19.77 -0.61 24.32
C VAL A 133 18.89 -1.81 24.65
N SER A 134 17.87 -2.09 23.82
CA SER A 134 17.00 -3.26 24.00
C SER A 134 17.75 -4.57 23.90
N LEU A 135 18.69 -4.70 22.96
CA LEU A 135 19.55 -5.89 22.84
C LEU A 135 20.40 -6.09 24.12
N VAL A 136 20.99 -5.01 24.63
CA VAL A 136 21.78 -5.07 25.88
C VAL A 136 20.90 -5.47 27.06
N LEU A 137 19.72 -4.89 27.21
CA LEU A 137 18.80 -5.22 28.30
C LEU A 137 18.27 -6.66 28.19
N ALA A 138 17.93 -7.13 27.01
CA ALA A 138 17.55 -8.54 26.77
C ALA A 138 18.68 -9.51 27.12
N ALA A 139 19.92 -9.17 26.78
CA ALA A 139 21.10 -9.95 27.17
C ALA A 139 21.27 -9.97 28.70
N LEU A 140 21.12 -8.82 29.38
CA LEU A 140 21.19 -8.75 30.84
C LEU A 140 20.09 -9.58 31.52
N LEU A 141 18.85 -9.56 31.01
CA LEU A 141 17.76 -10.42 31.49
C LEU A 141 18.10 -11.91 31.32
N THR A 142 18.69 -12.27 30.18
CA THR A 142 19.12 -13.65 29.92
C THR A 142 20.23 -14.11 30.86
N VAL A 143 21.23 -13.25 31.09
CA VAL A 143 22.32 -13.50 32.05
C VAL A 143 21.75 -13.55 33.49
N GLY A 144 20.83 -12.64 33.83
CA GLY A 144 20.12 -12.67 35.11
C GLY A 144 19.37 -13.98 35.34
N ALA A 145 18.67 -14.48 34.31
CA ALA A 145 18.02 -15.79 34.35
C ALA A 145 19.03 -16.93 34.60
N PHE A 146 20.21 -16.86 33.96
CA PHE A 146 21.27 -17.86 34.18
C PHE A 146 21.71 -17.92 35.64
N PHE A 147 22.05 -16.81 36.26
CA PHE A 147 22.50 -16.78 37.63
C PHE A 147 21.37 -17.10 38.64
N LEU A 148 20.17 -16.63 38.39
CA LEU A 148 19.04 -16.83 39.28
C LEU A 148 18.58 -18.31 39.30
N TYR A 149 18.61 -18.99 38.16
CA TYR A 149 18.15 -20.37 38.05
C TYR A 149 19.29 -21.40 38.10
N ARG A 150 20.55 -20.98 38.23
CA ARG A 150 21.70 -21.84 38.44
C ARG A 150 21.50 -22.75 39.67
N GLY A 151 21.74 -24.04 39.52
CA GLY A 151 21.57 -25.02 40.61
C GLY A 151 20.10 -25.41 40.89
N ARG A 152 19.15 -25.03 40.04
CA ARG A 152 17.77 -25.49 40.13
C ARG A 152 17.69 -27.00 40.00
N GLN A 153 16.88 -27.65 40.86
CA GLN A 153 16.71 -29.10 40.85
C GLN A 153 16.17 -29.60 39.50
N LYS A 154 16.75 -30.70 39.05
CA LYS A 154 16.27 -31.41 37.87
C LYS A 154 14.90 -32.04 38.19
N LEU A 155 13.94 -31.83 37.30
CA LEU A 155 12.65 -32.50 37.37
C LEU A 155 12.62 -33.75 36.50
N PRO A 156 11.89 -34.80 36.91
CA PRO A 156 11.61 -35.93 36.04
C PRO A 156 11.00 -35.49 34.72
N TRP A 157 11.38 -36.16 33.66
CA TRP A 157 10.93 -35.80 32.31
C TRP A 157 9.39 -35.80 32.17
N ALA A 158 8.67 -36.75 32.81
CA ALA A 158 7.21 -36.78 32.79
C ALA A 158 6.58 -35.52 33.40
N LYS A 159 7.16 -34.96 34.48
CA LYS A 159 6.68 -33.69 35.06
C LYS A 159 6.99 -32.51 34.15
N ARG A 160 8.13 -32.55 33.46
CA ARG A 160 8.51 -31.48 32.49
C ARG A 160 7.54 -31.47 31.31
N LEU A 161 7.27 -32.66 30.73
CA LEU A 161 6.35 -32.84 29.63
C LEU A 161 4.92 -32.44 30.03
N GLY A 162 4.46 -32.84 31.23
CA GLY A 162 3.16 -32.44 31.74
C GLY A 162 3.02 -30.93 31.93
N GLY A 163 4.06 -30.28 32.49
CA GLY A 163 4.07 -28.81 32.64
C GLY A 163 4.13 -28.10 31.29
N PHE A 164 4.92 -28.60 30.35
CA PHE A 164 4.95 -28.09 28.96
C PHE A 164 3.59 -28.26 28.27
N ALA A 165 3.00 -29.45 28.32
CA ALA A 165 1.72 -29.72 27.69
C ALA A 165 0.61 -28.80 28.25
N ALA A 166 0.58 -28.60 29.57
CA ALA A 166 -0.38 -27.69 30.19
C ALA A 166 -0.19 -26.22 29.77
N SER A 167 1.07 -25.72 29.83
CA SER A 167 1.35 -24.33 29.43
C SER A 167 1.17 -24.12 27.93
N ALA A 168 1.57 -25.07 27.09
CA ALA A 168 1.38 -25.03 25.65
C ALA A 168 -0.13 -25.07 25.27
N ALA A 169 -0.93 -25.89 25.97
CA ALA A 169 -2.37 -25.92 25.77
C ALA A 169 -3.03 -24.57 26.09
N VAL A 170 -2.61 -23.89 27.17
CA VAL A 170 -3.08 -22.54 27.50
C VAL A 170 -2.60 -21.52 26.45
N THR A 171 -1.33 -21.62 25.99
CA THR A 171 -0.79 -20.76 24.93
C THR A 171 -1.58 -20.93 23.64
N CYS A 172 -1.84 -22.16 23.20
CA CYS A 172 -2.67 -22.46 22.03
C CYS A 172 -4.11 -21.99 22.23
N GLY A 173 -4.70 -22.22 23.41
CA GLY A 173 -6.04 -21.72 23.75
C GLY A 173 -6.14 -20.20 23.66
N MET A 174 -5.12 -19.48 24.12
CA MET A 174 -5.07 -18.02 23.99
C MET A 174 -4.88 -17.58 22.53
N LEU A 175 -4.01 -18.26 21.77
CA LEU A 175 -3.78 -17.93 20.36
C LEU A 175 -5.05 -18.19 19.53
N PHE A 176 -5.56 -19.43 19.54
CA PHE A 176 -6.71 -19.84 18.72
C PHE A 176 -8.07 -19.40 19.26
N GLY A 177 -8.21 -19.26 20.58
CA GLY A 177 -9.47 -18.90 21.22
C GLY A 177 -9.64 -17.42 21.53
N VAL A 178 -8.57 -16.61 21.43
CA VAL A 178 -8.64 -15.16 21.65
C VAL A 178 -8.10 -14.40 20.43
N PHE A 179 -6.80 -14.50 20.13
CA PHE A 179 -6.19 -13.67 19.06
C PHE A 179 -6.78 -13.98 17.67
N LEU A 180 -7.05 -15.24 17.36
CA LEU A 180 -7.60 -15.66 16.08
C LEU A 180 -9.15 -15.76 16.09
N GLN A 181 -9.82 -15.06 17.03
CA GLN A 181 -11.27 -14.96 17.07
C GLN A 181 -11.70 -13.49 17.04
N PRO A 182 -12.03 -12.94 15.87
CA PRO A 182 -12.40 -11.52 15.73
C PRO A 182 -13.55 -11.09 16.67
N THR A 183 -14.55 -11.94 16.89
CA THR A 183 -15.65 -11.67 17.81
C THR A 183 -15.18 -11.52 19.27
N VAL A 184 -14.18 -12.30 19.68
CA VAL A 184 -13.61 -12.23 21.03
C VAL A 184 -12.74 -10.99 21.19
N THR A 185 -11.86 -10.70 20.22
CA THR A 185 -11.00 -9.52 20.26
C THR A 185 -11.81 -8.23 20.26
N GLN A 186 -12.87 -8.15 19.45
CA GLN A 186 -13.79 -7.00 19.45
C GLN A 186 -14.54 -6.84 20.77
N ALA A 187 -15.01 -7.94 21.37
CA ALA A 187 -15.70 -7.91 22.65
C ALA A 187 -14.83 -7.41 23.81
N ILE A 188 -13.52 -7.55 23.74
CA ILE A 188 -12.55 -7.06 24.73
C ILE A 188 -11.93 -5.70 24.35
N GLY A 189 -12.47 -5.00 23.34
CA GLY A 189 -12.09 -3.63 22.99
C GLY A 189 -11.05 -3.50 21.87
N ILE A 190 -10.53 -4.60 21.31
CA ILE A 190 -9.61 -4.56 20.18
C ILE A 190 -10.42 -4.48 18.88
N GLN A 191 -10.60 -3.26 18.38
CA GLN A 191 -11.37 -3.01 17.16
C GLN A 191 -10.43 -3.09 15.94
N PRO A 192 -10.66 -4.00 15.00
CA PRO A 192 -9.82 -4.09 13.80
C PRO A 192 -9.95 -2.79 12.99
N ASP A 193 -8.82 -2.23 12.62
CA ASP A 193 -8.75 -1.14 11.67
C ASP A 193 -8.14 -1.67 10.37
N ALA A 194 -9.04 -2.03 9.49
CA ALA A 194 -8.72 -2.67 8.24
C ALA A 194 -7.83 -1.83 7.33
N TRP A 195 -8.02 -0.52 7.38
CA TRP A 195 -7.53 0.43 6.41
C TRP A 195 -6.36 1.26 6.93
N MET A 196 -6.17 1.29 8.26
CA MET A 196 -5.20 2.10 8.94
C MET A 196 -4.31 1.22 9.81
N GLN A 197 -3.53 0.35 9.16
CA GLN A 197 -2.70 -0.63 9.87
C GLN A 197 -1.64 0.04 10.76
N ASP A 198 -1.09 1.19 10.35
CA ASP A 198 -0.17 1.98 11.17
C ASP A 198 -0.83 2.45 12.47
N ARG A 199 -2.07 2.94 12.40
CA ARG A 199 -2.88 3.34 13.57
C ARG A 199 -3.23 2.12 14.43
N TYR A 200 -3.61 1.01 13.82
CA TYR A 200 -3.93 -0.23 14.51
C TYR A 200 -2.74 -0.71 15.37
N TYR A 201 -1.54 -0.70 14.80
CA TYR A 201 -0.32 -1.06 15.51
C TYR A 201 0.08 -0.03 16.58
N ARG A 202 -0.20 1.25 16.37
CA ARG A 202 -0.01 2.28 17.43
C ARG A 202 -0.91 2.07 18.62
N TYR A 203 -2.16 1.66 18.42
CA TYR A 203 -3.12 1.47 19.51
C TYR A 203 -2.92 0.16 20.26
N TYR A 204 -2.76 -0.94 19.55
CA TYR A 204 -2.79 -2.27 20.14
C TYR A 204 -1.42 -2.96 20.25
N GLY A 205 -0.34 -2.30 19.80
CA GLY A 205 1.03 -2.83 19.84
C GLY A 205 1.32 -3.90 18.79
N VAL A 206 2.61 -4.14 18.54
CA VAL A 206 3.07 -4.99 17.44
C VAL A 206 2.57 -6.43 17.58
N ILE A 207 2.70 -7.03 18.77
CA ILE A 207 2.38 -8.46 18.98
C ILE A 207 0.89 -8.72 18.77
N THR A 208 0.04 -7.93 19.42
CA THR A 208 -1.42 -8.09 19.32
C THR A 208 -1.89 -7.85 17.89
N SER A 209 -1.46 -6.74 17.27
CA SER A 209 -1.88 -6.39 15.91
C SER A 209 -1.41 -7.41 14.87
N PHE A 210 -0.16 -7.91 14.97
CA PHE A 210 0.33 -8.94 14.08
C PHE A 210 -0.48 -10.24 14.17
N LEU A 211 -0.77 -10.70 15.39
CA LEU A 211 -1.49 -11.96 15.60
C LEU A 211 -2.96 -11.88 15.17
N THR A 212 -3.62 -10.77 15.45
CA THR A 212 -5.02 -10.57 15.03
C THR A 212 -5.15 -10.44 13.51
N ASN A 213 -4.14 -9.89 12.83
CA ASN A 213 -4.12 -9.82 11.37
C ASN A 213 -3.96 -11.20 10.69
N LEU A 214 -3.55 -12.25 11.40
CA LEU A 214 -3.53 -13.61 10.85
C LEU A 214 -4.93 -14.11 10.42
N THR A 215 -6.01 -13.54 10.96
CA THR A 215 -7.38 -13.86 10.56
C THR A 215 -7.79 -13.24 9.22
N ASN A 216 -7.03 -12.25 8.74
CA ASN A 216 -7.31 -11.51 7.51
C ASN A 216 -6.67 -12.15 6.26
N LEU A 217 -6.28 -13.42 6.33
CA LEU A 217 -5.66 -14.11 5.18
C LEU A 217 -6.69 -14.85 4.31
N GLU A 218 -7.93 -14.97 4.75
CA GLU A 218 -8.97 -15.76 4.06
C GLU A 218 -9.79 -14.89 3.12
N ILE A 219 -9.91 -15.33 1.85
CA ILE A 219 -10.79 -14.73 0.85
C ILE A 219 -12.21 -15.22 1.08
N THR A 220 -13.10 -14.31 1.40
CA THR A 220 -14.51 -14.64 1.63
C THR A 220 -15.24 -14.81 0.30
N LYS A 221 -15.66 -16.03 -0.02
CA LYS A 221 -16.49 -16.29 -1.19
C LYS A 221 -17.87 -15.61 -1.04
N PRO A 222 -18.35 -14.85 -2.06
CA PRO A 222 -19.71 -14.33 -2.04
C PRO A 222 -20.76 -15.45 -1.91
N GLU A 223 -21.73 -15.31 -1.03
CA GLU A 223 -22.76 -16.34 -0.80
C GLU A 223 -23.57 -16.65 -2.06
N THR A 224 -23.81 -15.65 -2.88
CA THR A 224 -24.59 -15.73 -4.13
C THR A 224 -23.74 -16.18 -5.33
N TYR A 225 -22.46 -16.49 -5.17
CA TYR A 225 -21.59 -16.81 -6.29
C TYR A 225 -21.97 -18.13 -6.98
N SER A 226 -22.42 -18.00 -8.23
CA SER A 226 -22.76 -19.08 -9.15
C SER A 226 -22.59 -18.62 -10.59
N GLU A 227 -22.58 -19.55 -11.56
CA GLU A 227 -22.58 -19.24 -12.98
C GLU A 227 -23.80 -18.39 -13.38
N GLU A 228 -24.96 -18.73 -12.85
CA GLU A 228 -26.21 -18.01 -13.11
C GLU A 228 -26.13 -16.55 -12.62
N SER A 229 -25.62 -16.31 -11.42
CA SER A 229 -25.49 -14.94 -10.89
C SER A 229 -24.47 -14.10 -11.66
N VAL A 230 -23.33 -14.69 -12.07
CA VAL A 230 -22.34 -13.99 -12.92
C VAL A 230 -22.99 -13.63 -14.26
N ASN A 231 -23.60 -14.60 -14.95
CA ASN A 231 -24.24 -14.36 -16.24
C ASN A 231 -25.39 -13.35 -16.14
N ALA A 232 -26.22 -13.40 -15.10
CA ALA A 232 -27.30 -12.43 -14.92
C ALA A 232 -26.79 -10.99 -14.82
N ILE A 233 -25.65 -10.74 -14.15
CA ILE A 233 -25.02 -9.41 -14.10
C ILE A 233 -24.55 -9.01 -15.50
N LEU A 234 -23.90 -9.92 -16.23
CA LEU A 234 -23.36 -9.62 -17.57
C LEU A 234 -24.47 -9.44 -18.61
N ASP A 235 -25.56 -10.21 -18.51
CA ASP A 235 -26.75 -10.05 -19.37
C ASP A 235 -27.41 -8.68 -19.16
N ASP A 236 -27.50 -8.22 -17.90
CA ASP A 236 -27.95 -6.87 -17.59
C ASP A 236 -27.04 -5.80 -18.25
N VAL A 237 -25.72 -6.05 -18.30
CA VAL A 237 -24.78 -5.17 -18.98
C VAL A 237 -24.99 -5.16 -20.48
N GLU A 238 -25.21 -6.27 -21.12
CA GLU A 238 -25.44 -6.36 -22.58
C GLU A 238 -26.82 -5.84 -23.00
N ALA A 239 -27.86 -6.08 -22.19
CA ALA A 239 -29.23 -5.67 -22.48
C ALA A 239 -29.46 -4.16 -22.33
N GLY A 240 -28.62 -3.47 -21.58
CA GLY A 240 -28.78 -2.05 -21.33
C GLY A 240 -28.40 -1.17 -22.53
N GLU A 241 -28.91 0.06 -22.53
CA GLU A 241 -28.58 1.03 -23.56
C GLU A 241 -27.07 1.28 -23.64
N LYS A 242 -26.54 1.45 -24.85
CA LYS A 242 -25.13 1.82 -25.04
C LYS A 242 -24.86 3.11 -24.28
N TYR A 243 -23.91 3.05 -23.32
CA TYR A 243 -23.52 4.22 -22.56
C TYR A 243 -22.92 5.27 -23.48
N THR A 244 -23.52 6.44 -23.47
CA THR A 244 -22.90 7.64 -24.04
C THR A 244 -21.96 8.23 -23.01
N THR A 245 -20.84 8.75 -23.47
CA THR A 245 -19.78 9.35 -22.62
C THR A 245 -20.24 10.52 -21.77
N GLN A 246 -21.34 11.17 -22.12
CA GLN A 246 -21.83 12.41 -21.50
C GLN A 246 -22.20 12.35 -20.01
N PRO A 247 -22.76 11.25 -19.46
CA PRO A 247 -23.13 11.25 -18.04
C PRO A 247 -21.96 11.07 -17.06
N LEU A 248 -20.76 10.71 -17.53
CA LEU A 248 -19.59 10.48 -16.66
C LEU A 248 -18.93 11.79 -16.22
N TYR A 249 -19.10 12.87 -16.99
CA TYR A 249 -18.34 14.09 -16.81
C TYR A 249 -19.12 15.13 -16.00
N THR A 250 -18.44 15.77 -15.05
CA THR A 250 -19.06 16.79 -14.20
C THR A 250 -19.25 18.11 -14.94
N GLU A 251 -18.28 18.47 -15.78
CA GLU A 251 -18.30 19.65 -16.63
C GLU A 251 -17.56 19.36 -17.92
N SER A 252 -18.01 19.97 -19.01
CA SER A 252 -17.31 19.97 -20.28
C SER A 252 -16.82 21.38 -20.55
N TYR A 253 -15.52 21.57 -20.62
CA TYR A 253 -14.89 22.87 -20.92
C TYR A 253 -14.93 23.23 -22.42
N GLY A 254 -15.51 22.38 -23.23
CA GLY A 254 -15.67 22.57 -24.68
C GLY A 254 -16.63 21.57 -25.30
N ALA A 255 -16.83 21.66 -26.61
CA ALA A 255 -17.57 20.63 -27.32
C ALA A 255 -16.75 19.34 -27.30
N THR A 256 -17.24 18.30 -26.60
CA THR A 256 -16.67 16.96 -26.73
C THR A 256 -16.84 16.50 -28.15
N THR A 257 -15.76 16.43 -28.89
CA THR A 257 -15.77 15.73 -30.17
C THR A 257 -15.84 14.24 -29.85
N PRO A 258 -16.77 13.46 -30.43
CA PRO A 258 -16.66 12.00 -30.37
C PRO A 258 -15.24 11.64 -30.80
N ALA A 259 -14.58 10.73 -30.06
CA ALA A 259 -13.26 10.29 -30.45
C ALA A 259 -13.28 9.98 -31.94
N ALA A 260 -12.40 10.59 -32.71
CA ALA A 260 -12.36 10.38 -34.15
C ALA A 260 -12.20 8.89 -34.38
N GLU A 261 -13.03 8.28 -35.24
CA GLU A 261 -12.78 6.90 -35.69
C GLU A 261 -11.40 6.89 -36.32
N VAL A 262 -10.43 6.40 -35.58
CA VAL A 262 -9.06 6.23 -36.11
C VAL A 262 -8.99 4.91 -36.87
N GLU A 263 -8.42 4.94 -38.08
CA GLU A 263 -8.23 3.74 -38.92
C GLU A 263 -7.32 2.71 -38.21
N LYS A 264 -6.43 3.17 -37.33
CA LYS A 264 -5.50 2.33 -36.54
C LYS A 264 -5.84 2.40 -35.05
N GLN A 265 -5.73 1.28 -34.37
CA GLN A 265 -5.79 1.23 -32.92
C GLN A 265 -4.68 2.08 -32.31
N PRO A 266 -4.96 2.94 -31.32
CA PRO A 266 -3.94 3.82 -30.74
C PRO A 266 -2.93 3.04 -29.90
N THR A 267 -1.70 3.50 -29.91
CA THR A 267 -0.72 3.17 -28.87
C THR A 267 -1.17 3.78 -27.54
N ILE A 268 -1.10 3.02 -26.46
CA ILE A 268 -1.54 3.44 -25.12
C ILE A 268 -0.33 3.45 -24.19
N ILE A 269 -0.03 4.63 -23.62
CA ILE A 269 1.07 4.83 -22.68
C ILE A 269 0.47 5.17 -21.30
N TYR A 270 0.72 4.32 -20.32
CA TYR A 270 0.37 4.54 -18.92
C TYR A 270 1.60 4.97 -18.15
N VAL A 271 1.50 6.07 -17.43
CA VAL A 271 2.55 6.57 -16.54
C VAL A 271 1.96 6.79 -15.16
N MET A 272 2.27 5.89 -14.24
CA MET A 272 1.99 6.08 -12.82
C MET A 272 3.20 6.73 -12.16
N ASN A 273 3.04 7.97 -11.73
CA ASN A 273 4.12 8.76 -11.17
C ASN A 273 4.08 8.73 -9.64
N GLU A 274 5.23 8.45 -9.05
CA GLU A 274 5.42 8.34 -7.59
C GLU A 274 4.98 9.61 -6.87
N SER A 275 4.00 9.47 -6.00
CA SER A 275 3.48 10.51 -5.09
C SER A 275 3.00 11.80 -5.81
N TYR A 276 2.61 11.73 -7.08
CA TYR A 276 2.24 12.90 -7.86
C TYR A 276 0.83 13.39 -7.54
N TRP A 277 0.74 14.59 -7.05
CA TRP A 277 -0.48 15.41 -6.98
C TRP A 277 -0.12 16.87 -7.21
N ASP A 278 -1.05 17.66 -7.69
CA ASP A 278 -0.80 19.05 -8.00
C ASP A 278 -0.61 19.88 -6.73
N VAL A 279 0.63 20.10 -6.35
CA VAL A 279 1.00 20.82 -5.13
C VAL A 279 0.58 22.30 -5.16
N SER A 280 0.27 22.86 -6.35
CA SER A 280 -0.26 24.22 -6.48
C SER A 280 -1.63 24.39 -5.84
N GLU A 281 -2.37 23.30 -5.58
CA GLU A 281 -3.60 23.32 -4.78
C GLU A 281 -3.40 23.93 -3.38
N LEU A 282 -2.18 23.87 -2.85
CA LEU A 282 -1.86 24.52 -1.58
C LEU A 282 -1.84 26.05 -1.67
N GLU A 283 -1.81 26.65 -2.87
CA GLU A 283 -1.82 28.11 -3.04
C GLU A 283 -3.14 28.73 -2.54
N GLU A 284 -4.26 28.05 -2.76
CA GLU A 284 -5.56 28.46 -2.21
C GLU A 284 -5.60 28.41 -0.67
N HIS A 285 -4.61 27.72 -0.07
CA HIS A 285 -4.43 27.52 1.36
C HIS A 285 -3.28 28.35 1.97
N GLY A 286 -2.80 29.36 1.23
CA GLY A 286 -1.84 30.37 1.71
C GLY A 286 -0.36 30.00 1.54
N PHE A 287 -0.05 28.98 0.74
CA PHE A 287 1.30 28.79 0.25
C PHE A 287 1.52 29.60 -1.03
N VAL A 288 2.77 29.96 -1.31
CA VAL A 288 3.17 30.55 -2.59
C VAL A 288 4.52 29.94 -2.98
N PHE A 289 4.61 29.40 -4.17
CA PHE A 289 5.84 28.89 -4.73
C PHE A 289 6.51 29.94 -5.60
N ASP A 290 7.82 29.83 -5.83
CA ASP A 290 8.59 30.76 -6.69
C ASP A 290 8.41 30.49 -8.19
N THR A 291 7.75 29.41 -8.55
CA THR A 291 7.43 29.00 -9.93
C THR A 291 6.10 28.25 -9.98
N ASP A 292 5.48 28.19 -11.16
CA ASP A 292 4.40 27.23 -11.40
C ASP A 292 5.00 25.82 -11.45
N VAL A 293 4.67 25.02 -10.43
CA VAL A 293 5.28 23.69 -10.22
C VAL A 293 4.73 22.66 -11.21
N SER A 294 3.49 22.86 -11.71
CA SER A 294 2.75 21.92 -12.59
C SER A 294 2.35 22.58 -13.92
N ALA A 295 3.25 23.40 -14.49
CA ALA A 295 2.95 24.21 -15.66
C ALA A 295 2.52 23.41 -16.90
N ASN A 296 3.13 22.24 -17.15
CA ASN A 296 2.73 21.36 -18.26
C ASN A 296 1.36 20.74 -18.02
N LEU A 297 1.09 20.28 -16.81
CA LEU A 297 -0.22 19.75 -16.42
C LEU A 297 -1.31 20.80 -16.67
N HIS A 298 -1.13 22.03 -16.17
CA HIS A 298 -2.09 23.12 -16.30
C HIS A 298 -2.37 23.48 -17.78
N ALA A 299 -1.33 23.47 -18.61
CA ALA A 299 -1.48 23.70 -20.04
C ALA A 299 -2.25 22.56 -20.73
N LEU A 300 -1.92 21.30 -20.40
CA LEU A 300 -2.56 20.14 -21.00
C LEU A 300 -4.03 19.96 -20.57
N GLN A 301 -4.40 20.35 -19.37
CA GLN A 301 -5.79 20.32 -18.91
C GLN A 301 -6.75 21.15 -19.77
N GLN A 302 -6.24 22.12 -20.52
CA GLN A 302 -7.06 22.94 -21.42
C GLN A 302 -7.55 22.18 -22.67
N THR A 303 -6.88 21.11 -23.05
CA THR A 303 -7.18 20.32 -24.26
C THR A 303 -7.43 18.85 -23.97
N SER A 304 -7.17 18.40 -22.75
CA SER A 304 -7.21 16.99 -22.36
C SER A 304 -8.27 16.70 -21.31
N ALA A 305 -8.69 15.46 -21.23
CA ALA A 305 -9.52 15.01 -20.14
C ALA A 305 -8.69 14.91 -18.85
N SER A 306 -9.20 15.49 -17.78
CA SER A 306 -8.53 15.54 -16.49
C SER A 306 -9.49 15.34 -15.32
N GLY A 307 -8.93 15.06 -14.17
CA GLY A 307 -9.66 14.87 -12.93
C GLY A 307 -8.74 14.32 -11.86
N ARG A 308 -9.29 13.51 -10.96
CA ARG A 308 -8.53 12.89 -9.87
C ARG A 308 -8.77 11.39 -9.80
N ALA A 309 -7.70 10.64 -9.52
CA ALA A 309 -7.78 9.24 -9.15
C ALA A 309 -7.95 9.13 -7.62
N TYR A 310 -9.01 8.47 -7.17
CA TYR A 310 -9.16 8.15 -5.74
C TYR A 310 -8.34 6.91 -5.42
N SER A 311 -7.17 7.15 -4.85
CA SER A 311 -6.20 6.10 -4.52
C SER A 311 -6.65 5.26 -3.33
N PRO A 312 -6.53 3.93 -3.39
CA PRO A 312 -6.71 3.06 -2.22
C PRO A 312 -5.57 3.21 -1.21
N SER A 313 -4.49 3.92 -1.54
CA SER A 313 -3.27 3.98 -0.77
C SER A 313 -2.95 5.39 -0.27
N PHE A 314 -2.21 5.47 0.86
CA PHE A 314 -1.65 6.69 1.41
C PHE A 314 -0.27 6.38 2.01
N GLY A 315 0.75 7.17 1.63
CA GLY A 315 2.10 7.04 2.18
C GLY A 315 2.88 5.81 1.74
N GLY A 316 2.36 5.05 0.78
CA GLY A 316 2.95 3.82 0.26
C GLY A 316 1.89 2.87 -0.28
N GLY A 317 2.29 1.71 -0.79
CA GLY A 317 1.36 0.74 -1.37
C GLY A 317 1.09 0.98 -2.85
N THR A 318 2.08 1.48 -3.59
CA THR A 318 2.05 1.71 -5.04
C THR A 318 1.43 0.56 -5.83
N CYS A 319 1.76 -0.69 -5.47
CA CYS A 319 1.23 -1.87 -6.16
C CYS A 319 -0.29 -2.06 -6.02
N ASP A 320 -0.93 -1.49 -5.01
CA ASP A 320 -2.38 -1.54 -4.82
C ASP A 320 -3.08 -0.68 -5.89
N VAL A 321 -2.55 0.53 -6.12
CA VAL A 321 -3.06 1.48 -7.12
C VAL A 321 -2.83 0.97 -8.54
N GLU A 322 -1.64 0.43 -8.78
CA GLU A 322 -1.24 -0.18 -10.04
C GLU A 322 -2.14 -1.37 -10.39
N PHE A 323 -2.39 -2.25 -9.41
CA PHE A 323 -3.30 -3.38 -9.55
C PHE A 323 -4.73 -2.92 -9.91
N GLU A 324 -5.28 -1.95 -9.18
CA GLU A 324 -6.60 -1.40 -9.48
C GLU A 324 -6.68 -0.83 -10.90
N ALA A 325 -5.72 0.02 -11.29
CA ALA A 325 -5.71 0.66 -12.60
C ALA A 325 -5.60 -0.32 -13.77
N LEU A 326 -4.82 -1.39 -13.61
CA LEU A 326 -4.60 -2.38 -14.67
C LEU A 326 -5.71 -3.45 -14.75
N THR A 327 -6.46 -3.68 -13.68
CA THR A 327 -7.41 -4.79 -13.65
C THR A 327 -8.87 -4.36 -13.56
N GLY A 328 -9.15 -3.18 -13.02
CA GLY A 328 -10.51 -2.80 -12.62
C GLY A 328 -10.99 -3.47 -11.33
N TYR A 329 -10.15 -4.26 -10.66
CA TYR A 329 -10.46 -4.85 -9.36
C TYR A 329 -10.23 -3.83 -8.25
N SER A 330 -11.00 -3.95 -7.16
CA SER A 330 -10.75 -3.13 -5.98
C SER A 330 -10.04 -3.93 -4.89
N VAL A 331 -8.97 -3.36 -4.32
CA VAL A 331 -8.30 -3.94 -3.14
C VAL A 331 -9.21 -3.94 -1.92
N SER A 332 -10.29 -3.16 -1.93
CA SER A 332 -11.27 -3.10 -0.85
C SER A 332 -12.02 -4.41 -0.63
N TYR A 333 -12.07 -5.28 -1.62
CA TYR A 333 -12.69 -6.60 -1.52
C TYR A 333 -11.71 -7.70 -1.10
N LEU A 334 -10.42 -7.37 -1.06
CA LEU A 334 -9.38 -8.29 -0.60
C LEU A 334 -9.23 -8.20 0.92
N PRO A 335 -8.65 -9.20 1.57
CA PRO A 335 -8.31 -9.11 2.97
C PRO A 335 -7.49 -7.87 3.28
N ASN A 336 -7.77 -7.26 4.42
CA ASN A 336 -7.18 -5.99 4.82
C ASN A 336 -5.66 -6.01 4.82
N GLY A 337 -5.05 -5.01 4.19
CA GLY A 337 -3.61 -4.92 4.03
C GLY A 337 -3.03 -5.90 3.01
N SER A 338 -3.88 -6.58 2.22
CA SER A 338 -3.42 -7.40 1.10
C SER A 338 -2.53 -6.61 0.16
N LYS A 339 -1.48 -7.27 -0.31
CA LYS A 339 -0.65 -6.78 -1.41
C LYS A 339 -0.89 -7.68 -2.62
N PRO A 340 -1.74 -7.25 -3.57
CA PRO A 340 -2.23 -8.12 -4.63
C PRO A 340 -1.12 -8.81 -5.42
N TYR A 341 -0.08 -8.08 -5.80
CA TYR A 341 1.03 -8.62 -6.57
C TYR A 341 1.79 -9.73 -5.86
N GLN A 342 1.91 -9.63 -4.55
CA GLN A 342 2.65 -10.57 -3.74
C GLN A 342 1.82 -11.79 -3.30
N GLN A 343 0.49 -11.65 -3.22
CA GLN A 343 -0.40 -12.65 -2.64
C GLN A 343 -1.38 -13.28 -3.63
N HIS A 344 -1.84 -12.50 -4.61
CA HIS A 344 -2.99 -12.90 -5.42
C HIS A 344 -2.67 -13.02 -6.90
N VAL A 345 -1.71 -12.24 -7.43
CA VAL A 345 -1.30 -12.30 -8.85
C VAL A 345 -0.23 -13.39 -9.05
N THR A 346 -0.56 -14.62 -8.70
CA THR A 346 0.34 -15.79 -8.76
C THR A 346 0.13 -16.68 -9.98
N LYS A 347 -0.85 -16.35 -10.82
CA LYS A 347 -1.23 -17.05 -12.05
C LYS A 347 -1.81 -16.05 -13.05
N PRO A 348 -1.84 -16.37 -14.35
CA PRO A 348 -2.49 -15.53 -15.35
C PRO A 348 -3.94 -15.20 -14.97
N MET A 349 -4.31 -13.93 -15.07
CA MET A 349 -5.65 -13.43 -14.74
C MET A 349 -6.09 -12.31 -15.69
N PHE A 350 -7.38 -11.97 -15.63
CA PHE A 350 -7.88 -10.81 -16.35
C PHE A 350 -7.17 -9.54 -15.89
N ALA A 351 -6.62 -8.80 -16.84
CA ALA A 351 -6.08 -7.45 -16.70
C ALA A 351 -6.08 -6.77 -18.06
N LEU A 352 -5.96 -5.44 -18.08
CA LEU A 352 -5.93 -4.67 -19.34
C LEU A 352 -4.87 -5.18 -20.33
N PRO A 353 -3.61 -5.46 -19.95
CA PRO A 353 -2.62 -5.98 -20.89
C PRO A 353 -3.06 -7.29 -21.53
N ASN A 354 -3.54 -8.26 -20.73
CA ASN A 354 -4.05 -9.54 -21.25
C ASN A 354 -5.23 -9.35 -22.22
N TYR A 355 -6.12 -8.41 -21.92
CA TYR A 355 -7.24 -8.11 -22.81
C TYR A 355 -6.80 -7.43 -24.11
N LEU A 356 -5.89 -6.45 -24.04
CA LEU A 356 -5.38 -5.77 -25.23
C LEU A 356 -4.61 -6.71 -26.17
N LYS A 357 -3.91 -7.71 -25.64
CA LYS A 357 -3.28 -8.77 -26.44
C LYS A 357 -4.30 -9.53 -27.29
N THR A 358 -5.53 -9.75 -26.82
CA THR A 358 -6.59 -10.37 -27.66
C THR A 358 -6.98 -9.48 -28.83
N GLN A 359 -6.57 -8.21 -28.83
CA GLN A 359 -6.83 -7.23 -29.88
C GLN A 359 -5.57 -6.90 -30.68
N GLY A 360 -4.50 -7.67 -30.50
CA GLY A 360 -3.27 -7.56 -31.29
C GLY A 360 -2.22 -6.58 -30.74
N TYR A 361 -2.39 -6.08 -29.53
CA TYR A 361 -1.37 -5.24 -28.88
C TYR A 361 -0.13 -6.03 -28.47
N GLN A 362 1.03 -5.41 -28.62
CA GLN A 362 2.24 -5.76 -27.87
C GLN A 362 2.20 -5.04 -26.53
N THR A 363 2.77 -5.65 -25.49
CA THR A 363 2.66 -5.14 -24.13
C THR A 363 4.02 -5.12 -23.42
N ALA A 364 4.40 -3.98 -22.83
CA ALA A 364 5.62 -3.86 -22.03
C ALA A 364 5.37 -3.06 -20.76
N ALA A 365 6.10 -3.40 -19.71
CA ALA A 365 6.13 -2.65 -18.46
C ALA A 365 7.54 -2.12 -18.18
N ILE A 366 7.64 -0.94 -17.54
CA ILE A 366 8.91 -0.32 -17.13
C ILE A 366 8.81 0.10 -15.68
N HIS A 367 9.78 -0.29 -14.87
CA HIS A 367 9.89 0.18 -13.49
C HIS A 367 11.35 0.44 -13.11
N CYS A 368 11.65 1.65 -12.73
CA CYS A 368 13.00 2.09 -12.43
C CYS A 368 13.53 1.67 -11.05
N PHE A 369 13.06 0.54 -10.58
CA PHE A 369 13.55 -0.13 -9.37
C PHE A 369 13.72 -1.63 -9.62
N TRP A 370 14.11 -2.41 -8.60
CA TRP A 370 14.38 -3.83 -8.78
C TRP A 370 13.16 -4.63 -9.21
N ALA A 371 13.36 -5.56 -10.13
CA ALA A 371 12.31 -6.41 -10.69
C ALA A 371 11.49 -7.13 -9.62
N LYS A 372 12.14 -7.59 -8.56
CA LYS A 372 11.51 -8.29 -7.43
C LYS A 372 10.72 -7.39 -6.49
N TYR A 373 10.87 -6.08 -6.59
CA TYR A 373 10.14 -5.15 -5.70
C TYR A 373 8.64 -5.24 -5.99
N TRP A 374 7.85 -5.49 -4.95
CA TRP A 374 6.43 -5.86 -5.05
C TRP A 374 6.17 -7.12 -5.89
N SER A 375 7.17 -8.03 -6.06
CA SER A 375 7.05 -9.25 -6.91
C SER A 375 6.62 -8.96 -8.35
N ARG A 376 7.03 -7.82 -8.92
CA ARG A 376 6.66 -7.44 -10.29
C ARG A 376 7.18 -8.42 -11.34
N ASP A 377 8.35 -9.04 -11.10
CA ASP A 377 8.89 -10.12 -11.93
C ASP A 377 7.94 -11.33 -12.09
N THR A 378 7.04 -11.54 -11.14
CA THR A 378 6.00 -12.56 -11.18
C THR A 378 4.65 -11.98 -11.61
N ALA A 379 4.30 -10.80 -11.11
CA ALA A 379 2.99 -10.19 -11.32
C ALA A 379 2.78 -9.73 -12.76
N TYR A 380 3.74 -9.04 -13.37
CA TYR A 380 3.58 -8.49 -14.72
C TYR A 380 3.35 -9.55 -15.80
N PRO A 381 4.11 -10.66 -15.86
CA PRO A 381 3.78 -11.75 -16.79
C PRO A 381 2.37 -12.31 -16.59
N ASN A 382 1.92 -12.43 -15.35
CA ASN A 382 0.57 -12.93 -15.04
C ASN A 382 -0.54 -11.93 -15.41
N LEU A 383 -0.26 -10.63 -15.38
CA LEU A 383 -1.15 -9.58 -15.87
C LEU A 383 -1.14 -9.45 -17.39
N GLY A 384 -0.16 -10.05 -18.07
CA GLY A 384 -0.12 -10.14 -19.53
C GLY A 384 0.93 -9.28 -20.21
N PHE A 385 1.88 -8.71 -19.49
CA PHE A 385 3.02 -8.04 -20.11
C PHE A 385 3.96 -9.06 -20.74
N ASP A 386 4.36 -8.80 -21.99
CA ASP A 386 5.30 -9.63 -22.73
C ASP A 386 6.74 -9.33 -22.31
N ASP A 387 7.04 -8.06 -22.04
CA ASP A 387 8.34 -7.58 -21.59
C ASP A 387 8.23 -6.78 -20.30
N PHE A 388 9.26 -6.90 -19.45
CA PHE A 388 9.41 -6.09 -18.24
C PHE A 388 10.84 -5.56 -18.13
N ILE A 389 10.98 -4.24 -18.26
CA ILE A 389 12.24 -3.50 -18.14
C ILE A 389 12.34 -2.97 -16.71
N SER A 390 13.25 -3.52 -15.93
CA SER A 390 13.55 -3.11 -14.56
C SER A 390 14.82 -2.26 -14.49
N LEU A 391 15.18 -1.76 -13.30
CA LEU A 391 16.41 -1.03 -13.07
C LEU A 391 17.66 -1.82 -13.51
N GLU A 392 17.62 -3.14 -13.39
CA GLU A 392 18.71 -4.05 -13.77
C GLU A 392 18.95 -4.05 -15.29
N ASP A 393 17.95 -3.70 -16.08
CA ASP A 393 18.00 -3.69 -17.56
C ASP A 393 18.28 -2.30 -18.12
N MET A 394 18.14 -1.24 -17.29
CA MET A 394 18.29 0.14 -17.72
C MET A 394 19.75 0.55 -17.89
N HIS A 395 20.02 1.33 -18.92
CA HIS A 395 21.33 1.90 -19.20
C HIS A 395 21.28 3.44 -19.14
N HIS A 396 22.42 4.06 -18.81
CA HIS A 396 22.58 5.52 -18.78
C HIS A 396 21.60 6.25 -17.85
N VAL A 397 21.31 5.66 -16.69
CA VAL A 397 20.37 6.22 -15.72
C VAL A 397 20.99 7.38 -14.93
N GLN A 398 20.30 8.50 -14.87
CA GLN A 398 20.57 9.57 -13.91
C GLN A 398 19.79 9.33 -12.62
N LYS A 399 20.35 9.74 -11.50
CA LYS A 399 19.77 9.49 -10.17
C LYS A 399 19.87 10.71 -9.27
N VAL A 400 18.79 10.96 -8.53
CA VAL A 400 18.75 11.90 -7.40
C VAL A 400 19.06 11.14 -6.12
N ARG A 401 20.02 11.64 -5.33
CA ARG A 401 20.29 11.11 -3.99
C ARG A 401 19.28 11.65 -3.01
N LYS A 402 18.64 10.76 -2.26
CA LYS A 402 17.75 11.12 -1.15
C LYS A 402 18.28 10.56 0.16
N HIS A 403 17.92 11.21 1.26
CA HIS A 403 18.47 10.92 2.60
C HIS A 403 18.45 9.43 2.99
N TYR A 404 17.36 8.73 2.67
CA TYR A 404 17.24 7.27 2.91
C TYR A 404 17.57 6.41 1.68
N TRP A 405 17.70 7.02 0.51
CA TRP A 405 18.02 6.34 -0.74
C TRP A 405 19.43 6.74 -1.20
N THR A 406 20.44 6.29 -0.44
CA THR A 406 21.83 6.70 -0.64
C THR A 406 22.42 6.25 -1.98
N SER A 407 21.87 5.18 -2.59
CA SER A 407 22.19 4.75 -3.96
C SER A 407 21.56 5.63 -5.03
N GLY A 408 20.67 6.53 -4.64
CA GLY A 408 19.89 7.39 -5.52
C GLY A 408 18.69 6.70 -6.15
N LEU A 409 17.65 7.49 -6.45
CA LEU A 409 16.46 7.09 -7.21
C LEU A 409 16.60 7.59 -8.64
N VAL A 410 16.14 6.81 -9.62
CA VAL A 410 16.19 7.19 -11.05
C VAL A 410 15.31 8.42 -11.27
N THR A 411 15.83 9.39 -12.06
CA THR A 411 15.11 10.63 -12.35
C THR A 411 13.93 10.40 -13.30
N ASP A 412 12.91 11.23 -13.19
CA ASP A 412 11.74 11.20 -14.07
C ASP A 412 12.13 11.58 -15.52
N ASP A 413 13.15 12.43 -15.70
CA ASP A 413 13.70 12.70 -17.03
C ASP A 413 14.31 11.44 -17.68
N THR A 414 15.05 10.64 -16.91
CA THR A 414 15.53 9.33 -17.38
C THR A 414 14.38 8.39 -17.69
N MET A 415 13.33 8.39 -16.89
CA MET A 415 12.15 7.56 -17.15
C MET A 415 11.45 7.95 -18.44
N ALA A 416 11.36 9.25 -18.77
CA ALA A 416 10.85 9.69 -20.06
C ALA A 416 11.69 9.10 -21.22
N ASP A 417 13.02 9.15 -21.12
CA ASP A 417 13.90 8.57 -22.13
C ASP A 417 13.73 7.05 -22.27
N GLN A 418 13.58 6.32 -21.16
CA GLN A 418 13.33 4.87 -21.19
C GLN A 418 11.99 4.52 -21.82
N ILE A 419 10.93 5.29 -21.58
CA ILE A 419 9.61 5.13 -22.19
C ILE A 419 9.70 5.33 -23.71
N ILE A 420 10.34 6.41 -24.14
CA ILE A 420 10.53 6.73 -25.57
C ILE A 420 11.37 5.64 -26.25
N GLN A 421 12.50 5.26 -25.65
CA GLN A 421 13.36 4.21 -26.18
C GLN A 421 12.64 2.86 -26.33
N GLN A 422 11.84 2.47 -25.33
CA GLN A 422 11.10 1.21 -25.40
C GLN A 422 10.01 1.26 -26.48
N TYR A 423 9.31 2.39 -26.59
CA TYR A 423 8.37 2.61 -27.69
C TYR A 423 9.03 2.46 -29.06
N GLU A 424 10.16 3.13 -29.27
CA GLU A 424 10.93 3.07 -30.54
C GLU A 424 11.41 1.62 -30.83
N THR A 425 11.88 0.91 -29.80
CA THR A 425 12.34 -0.49 -29.93
C THR A 425 11.18 -1.39 -30.38
N MET A 426 10.02 -1.28 -29.72
CA MET A 426 8.83 -2.10 -30.08
C MET A 426 8.32 -1.76 -31.47
N LYS A 427 8.35 -0.49 -31.89
CA LYS A 427 7.95 -0.08 -33.24
C LYS A 427 8.93 -0.51 -34.33
N ALA A 428 10.22 -0.62 -34.03
CA ALA A 428 11.20 -1.16 -34.98
C ALA A 428 10.97 -2.64 -35.31
N ASP A 429 10.39 -3.38 -34.37
CA ASP A 429 10.14 -4.81 -34.50
C ASP A 429 8.76 -5.13 -35.13
N SER A 430 7.76 -4.24 -34.99
CA SER A 430 6.39 -4.49 -35.45
C SER A 430 5.52 -3.23 -35.55
N ASP A 431 4.60 -3.21 -36.53
CA ASP A 431 3.57 -2.17 -36.69
C ASP A 431 2.37 -2.33 -35.74
N ALA A 432 2.35 -3.36 -34.89
CA ALA A 432 1.26 -3.60 -33.96
C ALA A 432 1.08 -2.43 -32.97
N PRO A 433 -0.14 -2.17 -32.49
CA PRO A 433 -0.35 -1.17 -31.44
C PRO A 433 0.35 -1.61 -30.14
N ILE A 434 0.81 -0.64 -29.36
CA ILE A 434 1.58 -0.87 -28.15
C ILE A 434 0.75 -0.48 -26.93
N PHE A 435 0.80 -1.30 -25.88
CA PHE A 435 0.47 -0.90 -24.53
C PHE A 435 1.74 -0.89 -23.66
N LEU A 436 2.12 0.27 -23.17
CA LEU A 436 3.31 0.45 -22.35
C LEU A 436 2.89 1.04 -21.01
N HIS A 437 3.27 0.39 -19.90
CA HIS A 437 3.02 0.83 -18.54
C HIS A 437 4.32 1.17 -17.83
N ALA A 438 4.44 2.39 -17.33
CA ALA A 438 5.64 2.87 -16.63
C ALA A 438 5.30 3.31 -15.20
N VAL A 439 6.17 2.94 -14.25
CA VAL A 439 6.08 3.33 -12.84
C VAL A 439 7.37 4.02 -12.42
N THR A 440 7.27 5.26 -11.91
CA THR A 440 8.43 6.06 -11.50
C THR A 440 8.77 5.89 -10.01
N MET A 441 9.86 6.51 -9.58
CA MET A 441 10.33 6.44 -8.17
C MET A 441 10.98 7.75 -7.68
N GLN A 442 11.21 8.76 -8.54
CA GLN A 442 12.03 9.92 -8.16
C GLN A 442 11.48 10.61 -6.90
N ASN A 443 10.16 10.82 -6.83
CA ASN A 443 9.55 11.56 -5.74
C ASN A 443 9.18 10.71 -4.52
N HIS A 444 9.78 9.53 -4.38
CA HIS A 444 9.56 8.67 -3.19
C HIS A 444 10.07 9.33 -1.91
N THR A 445 9.31 9.18 -0.83
CA THR A 445 9.66 9.64 0.52
C THR A 445 11.05 9.10 0.97
N ASN A 446 11.84 9.69 1.91
CA ASN A 446 11.48 10.82 2.74
C ASN A 446 11.97 12.13 2.14
N TYR A 447 11.20 13.18 2.38
CA TYR A 447 11.52 14.51 1.88
C TYR A 447 12.43 15.24 2.87
N ASN A 448 13.48 15.87 2.33
CA ASN A 448 14.45 16.62 3.11
C ASN A 448 15.04 17.72 2.23
N ARG A 449 15.16 18.91 2.79
CA ARG A 449 15.72 20.09 2.09
C ARG A 449 17.04 19.80 1.37
N ASP A 450 17.86 18.91 1.91
CA ASP A 450 19.21 18.63 1.41
C ASP A 450 19.23 17.58 0.26
N ASN A 451 18.06 17.09 -0.19
CA ASN A 451 18.00 16.15 -1.31
C ASN A 451 18.30 16.81 -2.68
N TYR A 452 18.04 18.11 -2.81
CA TYR A 452 18.34 18.89 -4.02
C TYR A 452 19.27 20.07 -3.70
N PRO A 453 20.13 20.50 -4.63
CA PRO A 453 20.90 21.74 -4.52
C PRO A 453 19.98 22.97 -4.33
N ASP A 454 20.49 24.01 -3.65
CA ASP A 454 19.70 25.20 -3.35
C ASP A 454 19.24 25.98 -4.59
N ASP A 455 19.99 25.93 -5.68
CA ASP A 455 19.73 26.58 -6.95
C ASP A 455 18.81 25.78 -7.89
N GLU A 456 18.61 24.50 -7.60
CA GLU A 456 17.69 23.64 -8.36
C GLU A 456 16.33 23.46 -7.69
N ARG A 457 16.23 23.81 -6.40
CA ARG A 457 15.06 23.54 -5.58
C ARG A 457 13.96 24.60 -5.79
N VAL A 458 12.70 24.15 -5.92
CA VAL A 458 11.51 25.00 -5.80
C VAL A 458 11.48 25.63 -4.40
N LYS A 459 11.20 26.93 -4.31
CA LYS A 459 11.14 27.65 -3.04
C LYS A 459 9.71 27.97 -2.64
N VAL A 460 9.42 27.80 -1.36
CA VAL A 460 8.19 28.30 -0.74
C VAL A 460 8.46 29.71 -0.25
N ILE A 461 7.92 30.71 -0.95
CA ILE A 461 8.15 32.14 -0.66
C ILE A 461 7.14 32.73 0.33
N ALA A 462 5.97 32.08 0.51
CA ALA A 462 5.03 32.39 1.57
C ALA A 462 4.31 31.11 2.05
N HIS A 463 3.91 31.08 3.31
CA HIS A 463 3.21 29.94 3.91
C HIS A 463 2.43 30.34 5.16
N PRO A 464 1.44 29.57 5.62
CA PRO A 464 0.73 29.77 6.88
C PRO A 464 1.68 29.81 8.09
N VAL A 465 1.32 30.60 9.11
CA VAL A 465 2.11 30.70 10.34
C VAL A 465 2.09 29.40 11.16
N GLY A 466 3.18 29.13 11.89
CA GLY A 466 3.26 27.99 12.79
C GLY A 466 3.92 26.74 12.19
N ILE A 467 4.24 26.73 10.90
CA ILE A 467 4.93 25.62 10.25
C ILE A 467 6.44 25.75 10.50
N LYS A 468 7.08 24.63 10.85
CA LYS A 468 8.52 24.59 11.13
C LYS A 468 9.35 24.76 9.85
N PRO A 469 10.53 25.40 9.89
CA PRO A 469 11.41 25.51 8.73
C PRO A 469 11.83 24.16 8.11
N SER A 470 11.96 23.11 8.94
CA SER A 470 12.26 21.75 8.45
C SER A 470 11.10 21.16 7.63
N THR A 471 9.85 21.44 8.02
CA THR A 471 8.64 21.04 7.32
C THR A 471 8.50 21.78 5.99
N ILE A 472 8.82 23.10 5.97
CA ILE A 472 8.89 23.87 4.72
C ILE A 472 9.97 23.31 3.81
N GLY A 473 11.16 22.97 4.35
CA GLY A 473 12.22 22.33 3.56
C GLY A 473 11.82 20.97 2.97
N ALA A 474 10.98 20.20 3.66
CA ALA A 474 10.42 18.96 3.13
C ALA A 474 9.40 19.22 2.01
N LEU A 475 8.59 20.28 2.13
CA LEU A 475 7.66 20.70 1.07
C LEU A 475 8.42 21.20 -0.17
N GLU A 476 9.49 21.95 0.00
CA GLU A 476 10.35 22.41 -1.09
C GLU A 476 10.99 21.23 -1.86
N ASP A 477 11.45 20.20 -1.14
CA ASP A 477 11.95 18.94 -1.74
C ASP A 477 10.84 18.23 -2.53
N PHE A 478 9.67 18.05 -1.91
CA PHE A 478 8.51 17.44 -2.55
C PHE A 478 8.10 18.19 -3.82
N ALA A 479 7.92 19.51 -3.75
CA ALA A 479 7.53 20.35 -4.87
C ALA A 479 8.56 20.32 -6.00
N THR A 480 9.86 20.19 -5.68
CA THR A 480 10.91 20.01 -6.67
C THR A 480 10.74 18.70 -7.45
N GLY A 481 10.44 17.61 -6.75
CA GLY A 481 10.13 16.33 -7.40
C GLY A 481 8.87 16.39 -8.27
N ILE A 482 7.82 17.11 -7.85
CA ILE A 482 6.60 17.34 -8.66
C ILE A 482 6.93 18.13 -9.93
N ARG A 483 7.75 19.19 -9.84
CA ARG A 483 8.22 19.96 -11.02
C ARG A 483 8.95 19.06 -12.01
N ASP A 484 9.81 18.19 -11.54
CA ASP A 484 10.58 17.28 -12.40
C ASP A 484 9.66 16.25 -13.08
N ALA A 485 8.64 15.76 -12.36
CA ALA A 485 7.60 14.89 -12.91
C ALA A 485 6.72 15.61 -13.94
N ASP A 486 6.38 16.87 -13.71
CA ASP A 486 5.66 17.70 -14.67
C ASP A 486 6.50 17.95 -15.94
N ALA A 487 7.81 18.15 -15.80
CA ALA A 487 8.72 18.24 -16.93
C ALA A 487 8.80 16.93 -17.74
N MET A 488 8.77 15.77 -17.08
CA MET A 488 8.63 14.46 -17.74
C MET A 488 7.33 14.39 -18.55
N LEU A 489 6.20 14.79 -17.97
CA LEU A 489 4.91 14.83 -18.67
C LEU A 489 4.98 15.69 -19.93
N GLY A 490 5.57 16.90 -19.84
CA GLY A 490 5.78 17.80 -20.97
C GLY A 490 6.69 17.18 -22.05
N LYS A 491 7.77 16.51 -21.65
CA LYS A 491 8.70 15.83 -22.57
C LYS A 491 8.01 14.68 -23.33
N LEU A 492 7.23 13.85 -22.64
CA LEU A 492 6.49 12.74 -23.24
C LEU A 492 5.43 13.23 -24.22
N THR A 493 4.59 14.19 -23.81
CA THR A 493 3.53 14.72 -24.69
C THR A 493 4.10 15.44 -25.90
N ALA A 494 5.22 16.19 -25.76
CA ALA A 494 5.91 16.82 -26.88
C ALA A 494 6.48 15.80 -27.88
N TYR A 495 7.03 14.67 -27.41
CA TYR A 495 7.52 13.60 -28.28
C TYR A 495 6.35 12.91 -28.99
N PHE A 496 5.35 12.44 -28.25
CA PHE A 496 4.24 11.67 -28.82
C PHE A 496 3.30 12.53 -29.71
N ALA A 497 3.29 13.83 -29.56
CA ALA A 497 2.60 14.74 -30.47
C ALA A 497 3.18 14.74 -31.90
N GLN A 498 4.41 14.23 -32.09
CA GLN A 498 5.09 14.24 -33.39
C GLN A 498 5.10 12.87 -34.08
N VAL A 499 4.57 11.82 -33.46
CA VAL A 499 4.52 10.50 -34.07
C VAL A 499 3.32 10.37 -35.02
N ASP A 500 3.50 9.65 -36.14
CA ASP A 500 2.49 9.47 -37.20
C ASP A 500 1.50 8.35 -36.90
N GLU A 501 1.14 8.15 -35.63
CA GLU A 501 0.10 7.21 -35.22
C GLU A 501 -0.70 7.78 -34.06
N PRO A 502 -1.94 7.30 -33.86
CA PRO A 502 -2.73 7.72 -32.69
C PRO A 502 -2.11 7.21 -31.41
N VAL A 503 -1.94 8.10 -30.44
CA VAL A 503 -1.39 7.81 -29.10
C VAL A 503 -2.31 8.36 -28.03
N ILE A 504 -2.57 7.56 -27.01
CA ILE A 504 -3.20 7.96 -25.75
C ILE A 504 -2.15 7.87 -24.66
N LEU A 505 -2.02 8.93 -23.86
CA LEU A 505 -1.18 8.96 -22.67
C LEU A 505 -2.07 9.19 -21.45
N VAL A 506 -1.98 8.27 -20.47
CA VAL A 506 -2.65 8.39 -19.18
C VAL A 506 -1.58 8.58 -18.12
N PHE A 507 -1.64 9.70 -17.41
CA PHE A 507 -0.69 10.08 -16.38
C PHE A 507 -1.43 10.30 -15.07
N TRP A 508 -1.00 9.61 -13.98
CA TRP A 508 -1.61 9.77 -12.67
C TRP A 508 -0.61 9.55 -11.54
N GLY A 509 -0.93 10.10 -10.36
CA GLY A 509 -0.19 9.82 -9.14
C GLY A 509 -0.72 8.59 -8.42
N ASP A 510 0.16 7.82 -7.80
CA ASP A 510 -0.23 6.62 -7.06
C ASP A 510 -0.86 6.96 -5.69
N HIS A 511 -0.28 7.82 -4.89
CA HIS A 511 -0.80 8.19 -3.56
C HIS A 511 -0.21 9.52 -3.06
N TYR A 512 -0.85 10.07 -2.02
CA TYR A 512 -0.28 11.14 -1.21
C TYR A 512 0.71 10.58 -0.19
N ASN A 513 1.60 11.47 0.28
CA ASN A 513 2.48 11.24 1.41
C ASN A 513 2.25 12.30 2.50
N PRO A 514 2.61 12.04 3.75
CA PRO A 514 2.45 13.02 4.84
C PRO A 514 3.34 14.27 4.68
N ILE A 515 4.34 14.26 3.79
CA ILE A 515 5.41 15.25 3.58
C ILE A 515 6.31 15.38 4.81
N ASP A 516 5.72 15.54 5.98
CA ASP A 516 6.40 15.51 7.29
C ASP A 516 5.69 14.57 8.27
N SER A 517 6.34 14.26 9.39
CA SER A 517 5.84 13.27 10.37
C SER A 517 4.56 13.68 11.10
N ASN A 518 4.13 14.95 11.02
CA ASN A 518 3.04 15.51 11.81
C ASN A 518 1.87 15.99 10.95
N TYR A 519 1.95 15.87 9.62
CA TYR A 519 0.96 16.42 8.67
C TYR A 519 0.79 17.96 8.78
N ASP A 520 1.82 18.65 9.27
CA ASP A 520 1.74 20.09 9.56
C ASP A 520 1.38 20.91 8.30
N ILE A 521 1.83 20.47 7.10
CA ILE A 521 1.50 21.12 5.82
C ILE A 521 -0.02 21.13 5.60
N PHE A 522 -0.68 20.00 5.81
CA PHE A 522 -2.11 19.87 5.56
C PHE A 522 -2.98 20.50 6.64
N THR A 523 -2.60 20.33 7.91
CA THR A 523 -3.39 20.82 9.05
C THR A 523 -3.27 22.31 9.26
N ALA A 524 -2.07 22.88 9.16
CA ALA A 524 -1.85 24.31 9.37
C ALA A 524 -2.44 25.17 8.23
N SER A 525 -2.53 24.62 7.03
CA SER A 525 -3.16 25.29 5.88
C SER A 525 -4.69 25.09 5.84
N GLY A 526 -5.21 24.13 6.60
CA GLY A 526 -6.62 23.71 6.47
C GLY A 526 -6.91 22.92 5.18
N TYR A 527 -5.87 22.40 4.51
CA TYR A 527 -6.02 21.59 3.31
C TYR A 527 -6.69 20.25 3.61
N ALA A 528 -6.29 19.59 4.68
CA ALA A 528 -6.86 18.32 5.14
C ALA A 528 -6.78 18.19 6.67
N SER A 529 -7.49 17.21 7.23
CA SER A 529 -7.59 17.00 8.69
C SER A 529 -6.30 16.49 9.37
N GLY A 530 -5.31 16.06 8.61
CA GLY A 530 -4.10 15.42 9.15
C GLY A 530 -4.27 13.95 9.53
N GLU A 531 -5.40 13.36 9.18
CA GLU A 531 -5.64 11.93 9.28
C GLU A 531 -5.38 11.28 7.92
N SER A 532 -4.64 10.19 7.88
CA SER A 532 -4.38 9.46 6.64
C SER A 532 -5.65 8.88 6.00
N SER A 533 -6.77 8.89 6.71
CA SER A 533 -8.11 8.53 6.20
C SER A 533 -8.91 9.71 5.65
N ASP A 534 -8.32 10.91 5.60
CA ASP A 534 -8.99 12.06 5.00
C ASP A 534 -9.20 11.82 3.51
N PRO A 535 -10.45 11.87 3.00
CA PRO A 535 -10.72 11.60 1.59
C PRO A 535 -9.96 12.50 0.62
N ARG A 536 -9.56 13.71 1.03
CA ARG A 536 -8.78 14.62 0.19
C ARG A 536 -7.37 14.11 -0.06
N LEU A 537 -6.76 13.45 0.92
CA LEU A 537 -5.42 12.88 0.82
C LEU A 537 -5.36 11.57 0.01
N HIS A 538 -6.44 11.20 -0.67
CA HIS A 538 -6.53 10.06 -1.57
C HIS A 538 -6.82 10.46 -3.02
N GLN A 539 -6.95 11.77 -3.32
CA GLN A 539 -7.35 12.26 -4.63
C GLN A 539 -6.14 12.77 -5.41
N THR A 540 -5.37 11.85 -6.00
CA THR A 540 -4.20 12.19 -6.81
C THR A 540 -4.61 12.73 -8.18
N THR A 541 -3.71 13.47 -8.83
CA THR A 541 -3.95 14.00 -10.18
C THR A 541 -4.10 12.87 -11.19
N LEU A 542 -5.02 13.04 -12.14
CA LEU A 542 -5.21 12.14 -13.28
C LEU A 542 -5.43 12.96 -14.56
N LEU A 543 -4.62 12.69 -15.58
CA LEU A 543 -4.70 13.29 -16.92
C LEU A 543 -4.78 12.18 -17.99
N MET A 544 -5.66 12.37 -18.99
CA MET A 544 -5.77 11.52 -20.16
C MET A 544 -5.63 12.39 -21.41
N TRP A 545 -4.46 12.33 -22.04
CA TRP A 545 -4.10 13.10 -23.22
C TRP A 545 -4.07 12.20 -24.46
N SER A 546 -4.30 12.78 -25.64
CA SER A 546 -4.03 12.12 -26.91
C SER A 546 -3.50 13.09 -27.96
N ASN A 547 -2.76 12.57 -28.95
CA ASN A 547 -2.24 13.38 -30.06
C ASN A 547 -3.22 13.52 -31.24
N TYR A 548 -4.39 12.92 -31.18
CA TYR A 548 -5.33 12.87 -32.32
C TYR A 548 -6.72 13.43 -32.02
N THR A 549 -7.05 13.67 -30.76
CA THR A 549 -8.36 14.27 -30.40
C THR A 549 -8.25 15.05 -29.09
N ASP A 550 -8.79 16.26 -29.09
CA ASP A 550 -8.94 17.05 -27.87
C ASP A 550 -10.18 16.60 -27.10
N GLN A 551 -10.02 16.38 -25.81
CA GLN A 551 -11.09 15.99 -24.90
C GLN A 551 -11.07 16.86 -23.63
N PRO A 552 -11.37 18.17 -23.71
CA PRO A 552 -11.28 19.08 -22.56
C PRO A 552 -12.45 18.83 -21.59
N VAL A 553 -12.38 17.76 -20.86
CA VAL A 553 -13.44 17.29 -19.95
C VAL A 553 -12.88 17.14 -18.54
N ASP A 554 -13.55 17.68 -17.54
CA ASP A 554 -13.33 17.31 -16.15
C ASP A 554 -14.27 16.16 -15.78
N PHE A 555 -13.72 14.97 -15.56
CA PHE A 555 -14.48 13.83 -15.11
C PHE A 555 -14.59 13.75 -13.56
N GLY A 556 -14.07 14.75 -12.85
CA GLY A 556 -14.05 14.80 -11.39
C GLY A 556 -13.17 13.72 -10.79
N THR A 557 -13.54 13.19 -9.63
CA THR A 557 -12.83 12.11 -8.97
C THR A 557 -13.42 10.75 -9.36
N ILE A 558 -12.60 9.80 -9.77
CA ILE A 558 -12.96 8.40 -10.05
C ILE A 558 -12.04 7.47 -9.25
N ALA A 559 -12.47 6.26 -8.97
CA ALA A 559 -11.60 5.28 -8.31
C ALA A 559 -10.43 4.88 -9.23
N ALA A 560 -9.31 4.44 -8.64
CA ALA A 560 -8.17 3.95 -9.41
C ALA A 560 -8.57 2.78 -10.32
N TYR A 561 -9.49 1.90 -9.89
CA TYR A 561 -10.02 0.79 -10.71
C TYR A 561 -10.90 1.25 -11.90
N ASP A 562 -11.31 2.52 -11.94
CA ASP A 562 -12.08 3.09 -13.06
C ASP A 562 -11.19 3.75 -14.13
N ILE A 563 -9.88 3.88 -13.91
CA ILE A 563 -8.96 4.55 -14.86
C ILE A 563 -9.04 3.89 -16.24
N SER A 564 -8.84 2.57 -16.32
CA SER A 564 -8.89 1.84 -17.60
C SER A 564 -10.29 1.81 -18.23
N PRO A 565 -11.38 1.53 -17.50
CA PRO A 565 -12.74 1.64 -18.04
C PRO A 565 -13.08 3.01 -18.60
N VAL A 566 -12.74 4.09 -17.88
CA VAL A 566 -13.01 5.47 -18.30
C VAL A 566 -12.17 5.85 -19.52
N MET A 567 -10.87 5.52 -19.52
CA MET A 567 -10.00 5.77 -20.68
C MET A 567 -10.54 5.08 -21.94
N MET A 568 -10.86 3.78 -21.86
CA MET A 568 -11.41 3.06 -23.00
C MET A 568 -12.76 3.62 -23.48
N ASN A 569 -13.59 4.08 -22.56
CA ASN A 569 -14.87 4.71 -22.90
C ASN A 569 -14.66 6.08 -23.56
N LEU A 570 -13.79 6.91 -23.01
CA LEU A 570 -13.50 8.26 -23.49
C LEU A 570 -12.97 8.26 -24.93
N TYR A 571 -12.08 7.33 -25.24
CA TYR A 571 -11.46 7.24 -26.56
C TYR A 571 -12.15 6.23 -27.50
N GLY A 572 -13.34 5.74 -27.16
CA GLY A 572 -14.14 4.86 -28.03
C GLY A 572 -13.53 3.49 -28.29
N LEU A 573 -12.65 3.00 -27.42
CA LEU A 573 -12.01 1.70 -27.58
C LEU A 573 -12.97 0.56 -27.25
N LYS A 574 -12.74 -0.60 -27.87
CA LYS A 574 -13.50 -1.81 -27.56
C LYS A 574 -13.23 -2.26 -26.13
N GLN A 575 -14.27 -2.28 -25.31
CA GLN A 575 -14.18 -2.60 -23.88
C GLN A 575 -14.57 -4.06 -23.61
N PRO A 576 -13.88 -4.72 -22.64
CA PRO A 576 -14.40 -5.97 -22.07
C PRO A 576 -15.71 -5.70 -21.31
N ILE A 577 -16.61 -6.67 -21.28
CA ILE A 577 -17.92 -6.50 -20.61
C ILE A 577 -17.79 -6.14 -19.12
N TYR A 578 -16.72 -6.58 -18.46
CA TYR A 578 -16.43 -6.21 -17.08
C TYR A 578 -16.16 -4.70 -16.92
N PHE A 579 -15.41 -4.08 -17.85
CA PHE A 579 -15.20 -2.63 -17.84
C PHE A 579 -16.47 -1.85 -18.18
N GLN A 580 -17.33 -2.41 -19.06
CA GLN A 580 -18.65 -1.83 -19.28
C GLN A 580 -19.50 -1.86 -18.00
N TYR A 581 -19.41 -2.92 -17.19
CA TYR A 581 -20.03 -2.97 -15.87
C TYR A 581 -19.52 -1.86 -14.96
N LEU A 582 -18.21 -1.63 -14.87
CA LEU A 582 -17.61 -0.58 -14.03
C LEU A 582 -18.05 0.83 -14.47
N ASN A 583 -18.07 1.11 -15.76
CA ASN A 583 -18.61 2.37 -16.27
C ASN A 583 -20.09 2.60 -15.89
N ARG A 584 -20.89 1.53 -15.83
CA ARG A 584 -22.27 1.62 -15.35
C ARG A 584 -22.36 1.87 -13.86
N GLN A 585 -21.53 1.22 -13.06
CA GLN A 585 -21.45 1.43 -11.64
C GLN A 585 -21.10 2.89 -11.32
N LEU A 586 -20.09 3.44 -12.01
CA LEU A 586 -19.68 4.84 -11.89
C LEU A 586 -20.82 5.82 -12.19
N GLN A 587 -21.64 5.52 -13.21
CA GLN A 587 -22.80 6.35 -13.56
C GLN A 587 -23.96 6.21 -12.60
N ALA A 588 -24.25 4.99 -12.13
CA ALA A 588 -25.47 4.69 -11.41
C ALA A 588 -25.37 4.85 -9.89
N ALA A 589 -24.18 4.57 -9.32
CA ALA A 589 -24.06 4.33 -7.88
C ALA A 589 -23.14 5.31 -7.15
N TYR A 590 -21.88 5.36 -7.50
CA TYR A 590 -20.85 6.14 -6.79
C TYR A 590 -19.63 6.39 -7.67
N ARG A 591 -18.83 7.41 -7.34
CA ARG A 591 -17.56 7.72 -8.01
C ARG A 591 -16.41 6.85 -7.56
N ALA A 592 -16.38 6.48 -6.29
CA ALA A 592 -15.39 5.57 -5.72
C ALA A 592 -15.97 4.84 -4.51
N ASN A 593 -15.53 3.61 -4.31
CA ASN A 593 -15.78 2.85 -3.09
C ASN A 593 -14.47 2.16 -2.69
N THR A 594 -13.77 2.78 -1.76
CA THR A 594 -12.48 2.25 -1.31
C THR A 594 -12.27 2.52 0.17
N ARG A 595 -11.61 1.61 0.86
CA ARG A 595 -11.25 1.71 2.29
C ARG A 595 -12.43 2.05 3.21
N GLY A 596 -13.63 1.51 2.91
CA GLY A 596 -14.84 1.76 3.69
C GLY A 596 -15.38 3.19 3.56
N ILE A 597 -14.93 3.93 2.55
CA ILE A 597 -15.45 5.25 2.17
C ILE A 597 -16.06 5.15 0.79
N VAL A 598 -17.31 5.58 0.68
CA VAL A 598 -18.03 5.74 -0.58
C VAL A 598 -18.03 7.22 -0.94
N MET A 599 -17.53 7.56 -2.12
CA MET A 599 -17.66 8.88 -2.70
C MET A 599 -18.90 8.92 -3.59
N ASN A 600 -19.86 9.72 -3.21
CA ASN A 600 -21.12 9.90 -3.94
C ASN A 600 -20.86 10.60 -5.28
N ARG A 601 -21.88 10.62 -6.13
CA ARG A 601 -21.81 11.27 -7.46
C ARG A 601 -21.58 12.78 -7.39
N ASP A 602 -21.99 13.42 -6.31
CA ASP A 602 -21.78 14.86 -6.03
C ASP A 602 -20.41 15.18 -5.39
N GLY A 603 -19.55 14.17 -5.21
CA GLY A 603 -18.24 14.29 -4.59
C GLY A 603 -18.25 14.22 -3.06
N SER A 604 -19.42 14.23 -2.42
CA SER A 604 -19.50 14.01 -0.97
C SER A 604 -19.09 12.58 -0.58
N THR A 605 -18.61 12.39 0.64
CA THR A 605 -18.15 11.09 1.12
C THR A 605 -18.98 10.59 2.29
N THR A 606 -19.18 9.27 2.36
CA THR A 606 -19.89 8.61 3.46
C THR A 606 -19.24 7.27 3.82
N ARG A 607 -19.40 6.86 5.08
CA ARG A 607 -19.06 5.51 5.55
C ARG A 607 -20.30 4.60 5.65
N THR A 608 -21.47 5.15 5.32
CA THR A 608 -22.74 4.41 5.36
C THR A 608 -23.32 4.43 3.94
N PRO A 609 -23.02 3.42 3.11
CA PRO A 609 -23.56 3.34 1.76
C PRO A 609 -25.08 3.18 1.77
N THR A 610 -25.73 3.62 0.71
CA THR A 610 -27.14 3.33 0.45
C THR A 610 -27.32 1.89 -0.03
N SER A 611 -28.54 1.33 0.07
CA SER A 611 -28.83 -0.03 -0.41
C SER A 611 -28.53 -0.20 -1.92
N LEU A 612 -28.68 0.86 -2.73
CA LEU A 612 -28.28 0.82 -4.14
C LEU A 612 -26.76 0.69 -4.30
N GLN A 613 -26.01 1.45 -3.53
CA GLN A 613 -24.54 1.40 -3.55
C GLN A 613 -24.00 0.06 -3.06
N GLU A 614 -24.63 -0.52 -2.02
CA GLU A 614 -24.31 -1.86 -1.54
C GLU A 614 -24.53 -2.92 -2.62
N GLN A 615 -25.68 -2.90 -3.30
CA GLN A 615 -25.99 -3.86 -4.39
C GLN A 615 -24.96 -3.80 -5.52
N TRP A 616 -24.53 -2.58 -5.95
CA TRP A 616 -23.50 -2.44 -6.96
C TRP A 616 -22.14 -2.94 -6.46
N SER A 617 -21.82 -2.70 -5.22
CA SER A 617 -20.59 -3.17 -4.58
C SER A 617 -20.54 -4.70 -4.48
N GLU A 618 -21.66 -5.34 -4.10
CA GLU A 618 -21.79 -6.80 -4.04
C GLU A 618 -21.63 -7.43 -5.43
N LYS A 619 -22.23 -6.85 -6.47
CA LYS A 619 -22.07 -7.30 -7.87
C LYS A 619 -20.62 -7.14 -8.34
N HIS A 620 -19.95 -6.04 -7.98
CA HIS A 620 -18.53 -5.82 -8.29
C HIS A 620 -17.67 -6.91 -7.64
N TRP A 621 -17.87 -7.16 -6.34
CA TRP A 621 -17.14 -8.22 -5.64
C TRP A 621 -17.41 -9.60 -6.25
N LEU A 622 -18.63 -9.88 -6.66
CA LEU A 622 -18.98 -11.16 -7.28
C LEU A 622 -18.24 -11.37 -8.61
N LEU A 623 -18.19 -10.36 -9.47
CA LEU A 623 -17.43 -10.40 -10.73
C LEU A 623 -15.93 -10.49 -10.50
N GLN A 624 -15.38 -9.70 -9.59
CA GLN A 624 -13.96 -9.75 -9.21
C GLN A 624 -13.61 -11.12 -8.62
N TYR A 625 -14.44 -11.67 -7.74
CA TYR A 625 -14.24 -13.01 -7.18
C TYR A 625 -14.21 -14.08 -8.29
N ASP A 626 -15.13 -14.01 -9.24
CA ASP A 626 -15.17 -14.94 -10.37
C ASP A 626 -13.87 -14.92 -11.17
N LEU A 627 -13.37 -13.73 -11.48
CA LEU A 627 -12.18 -13.52 -12.31
C LEU A 627 -10.86 -13.83 -11.59
N MET A 628 -10.79 -13.62 -10.26
CA MET A 628 -9.57 -13.86 -9.49
C MET A 628 -9.49 -15.24 -8.85
N PHE A 629 -10.56 -15.67 -8.21
CA PHE A 629 -10.61 -16.82 -7.32
C PHE A 629 -11.61 -17.89 -7.72
N GLY A 630 -12.58 -17.52 -8.52
CA GLY A 630 -13.71 -18.34 -8.94
C GLY A 630 -13.42 -19.26 -10.11
N LYS A 631 -14.45 -19.51 -10.90
CA LYS A 631 -14.41 -20.39 -12.07
C LYS A 631 -14.11 -19.64 -13.37
N GLY A 632 -14.10 -18.30 -13.35
CA GLY A 632 -13.87 -17.48 -14.53
C GLY A 632 -15.00 -17.54 -15.55
N TYR A 633 -16.25 -17.65 -15.11
CA TYR A 633 -17.42 -17.69 -16.00
C TYR A 633 -17.50 -16.46 -16.91
N ALA A 634 -17.07 -15.30 -16.41
CA ALA A 634 -17.04 -14.06 -17.17
C ALA A 634 -15.97 -14.04 -18.28
N LEU A 635 -14.93 -14.88 -18.21
CA LEU A 635 -13.82 -14.87 -19.19
C LEU A 635 -14.28 -15.19 -20.60
N SER A 636 -15.24 -16.12 -20.79
CA SER A 636 -15.78 -16.48 -22.09
C SER A 636 -16.48 -15.31 -22.80
N ARG A 637 -17.15 -14.44 -22.01
CA ARG A 637 -17.83 -13.24 -22.53
C ARG A 637 -16.83 -12.15 -22.97
N MET A 638 -15.56 -12.31 -22.64
CA MET A 638 -14.46 -11.39 -23.01
C MET A 638 -13.50 -11.98 -24.06
N GLY A 639 -13.75 -13.23 -24.52
CA GLY A 639 -12.86 -13.94 -25.44
C GLY A 639 -11.53 -14.34 -24.81
N MET A 640 -11.53 -14.64 -23.50
CA MET A 640 -10.34 -14.90 -22.69
C MET A 640 -10.38 -16.28 -21.99
N GLU A 641 -11.07 -17.25 -22.56
CA GLU A 641 -11.22 -18.62 -22.02
C GLU A 641 -9.87 -19.30 -21.73
N GLY A 642 -8.83 -18.93 -22.47
CA GLY A 642 -7.47 -19.45 -22.28
C GLY A 642 -6.86 -19.14 -20.91
N LEU A 643 -7.30 -18.09 -20.23
CA LEU A 643 -6.87 -17.77 -18.86
C LEU A 643 -7.50 -18.70 -17.81
N GLY A 644 -8.68 -19.30 -18.09
CA GLY A 644 -9.38 -20.22 -17.19
C GLY A 644 -8.83 -21.66 -17.19
N GLY A 645 -8.12 -22.06 -18.26
CA GLY A 645 -7.63 -23.44 -18.43
C GLY A 645 -6.59 -23.92 -17.41
N ALA A 646 -5.94 -23.01 -16.70
CA ALA A 646 -4.97 -23.35 -15.66
C ALA A 646 -5.61 -23.78 -14.31
N GLN A 647 -6.93 -23.66 -14.15
CA GLN A 647 -7.63 -24.02 -12.91
C GLN A 647 -7.99 -25.50 -12.78
N ASN A 648 -7.96 -26.29 -13.87
CA ASN A 648 -8.42 -27.68 -13.89
C ASN A 648 -7.30 -28.75 -13.80
N SER A 649 -6.05 -28.36 -13.58
CA SER A 649 -4.90 -29.29 -13.55
C SER A 649 -4.15 -29.28 -12.23
N LYS A 650 -4.86 -29.42 -11.10
CA LYS A 650 -4.25 -29.93 -9.85
C LYS A 650 -5.28 -30.63 -9.00
#